data_8a347b07d6f2f0933d1da57335d3ddce
#
_entry.id   8a347b07d6f2f0933d1da57335d3ddce
#
_cell.length_a   1.000
_cell.length_b   1.000
_cell.length_c   1.000
_cell.angle_alpha   90.00
_cell.angle_beta   90.00
_cell.angle_gamma   90.00
#
_symmetry.space_group_name_H-M   'P 1'
#
loop_
_entity.id
_entity.type
_entity.pdbx_description
1 polymer ?
#
loop_
_entity_poly.entity_id
_entity_poly.type
_entity_poly.pdbx_seq_one_letter_code
_entity_poly.pdbx_strand_id
1 'polypeptide(L)'
;MKTYMLVVGWATRLPMLSVGICHASCILLILLAVFCPNVATAALERIKYNNPGLVVDLGVGLWAWPLPMDYDGDGDYDMVVCCPDKPYNGTYFFENTDGDTKMPVFKPAVRVGAGHRNIRPSYVGGDVRLLLAGKEITGFRNPASQFKKTESIYPSSNVHETKGRVRANQWQYCDFDGDGTLDLIVGVGDWEDYGWDNAFDEQGRWTRGPLHGYVYLVHNNGTSAKPNYAEAKKIVAGGKPVDVYGMPSPNFADFDGDGDLDLVCGEFVDSFTWFENKGTRTRPEYAAGRLLMYEDKAIRMDLCMIVPVALDWDKDGDVDLVVGQEDGRVALVENTGKVSDGMPRFLTPQFFKQQADDVKFGALVTPYSFDWDGDGDEDLICGNTAGYIGFIENLDGGDPPKWAAPVRLKANGRTIRIMAGPNGSIQGPCEAKWGYTTLSVADWNHDGLPDIIVNSIWGKVLWYENVGTRRKPRLAAAKPIRVEWEEKPPKPAWNWWRPEGKNLATQWRTTPVIIDYDKDGLNDLVMLDHEGYLVLFRRARKKSGLKLLPPKRVFACEKVSVFDSIHRPKNKTGGVLRLNDGSAGKSGRRKLCFVDWNLDGRQDILVNSQNVSFLRKTGQANGKHVFTDDGMVDDRVLAGHTTSPTTVDWNKDGIGDLLVGAEDGFLYYMKSPHEKATP
;
A
#
# COMPACT_ATOMS: atom_id res chain seq x y z
N MET A 1 6.20 -7.15 51.35
CA MET A 1 5.51 -7.52 52.62
C MET A 1 4.15 -8.10 52.27
N LYS A 2 4.02 -9.36 52.71
CA LYS A 2 2.81 -10.19 52.96
C LYS A 2 1.95 -10.54 51.74
N THR A 3 1.86 -11.69 51.26
CA THR A 3 1.90 -13.10 51.77
C THR A 3 0.57 -13.79 51.45
N TYR A 4 0.67 -14.80 50.56
CA TYR A 4 0.03 -16.12 50.51
C TYR A 4 -1.41 -16.35 51.02
N MET A 5 -2.24 -17.12 50.30
CA MET A 5 -2.42 -18.53 50.63
C MET A 5 -3.21 -19.31 49.58
N LEU A 6 -2.65 -20.45 49.23
CA LEU A 6 -3.26 -21.63 48.60
C LEU A 6 -4.28 -22.27 49.54
N VAL A 7 -5.34 -22.93 49.04
CA VAL A 7 -5.87 -24.18 49.61
C VAL A 7 -6.29 -25.14 48.50
N VAL A 8 -5.78 -26.34 48.66
CA VAL A 8 -5.95 -27.57 47.88
C VAL A 8 -6.97 -28.50 48.59
N GLY A 9 -7.66 -29.31 47.77
CA GLY A 9 -8.03 -30.65 48.17
C GLY A 9 -9.54 -30.94 48.24
N TRP A 10 -10.03 -31.95 47.78
CA TRP A 10 -9.88 -33.37 47.64
C TRP A 10 -11.21 -33.99 47.17
N ALA A 11 -11.09 -35.06 46.43
CA ALA A 11 -12.16 -35.93 45.89
C ALA A 11 -12.74 -36.86 47.00
N THR A 12 -13.96 -37.39 46.79
CA THR A 12 -14.27 -38.83 46.97
C THR A 12 -15.72 -39.22 46.58
N ARG A 13 -15.79 -40.21 45.66
CA ARG A 13 -16.58 -41.47 45.67
C ARG A 13 -18.12 -41.46 45.67
N LEU A 14 -18.60 -42.18 44.64
CA LEU A 14 -19.88 -42.87 44.45
C LEU A 14 -20.23 -43.85 45.60
N PRO A 15 -21.51 -44.26 45.77
CA PRO A 15 -21.85 -45.60 45.29
C PRO A 15 -23.23 -45.74 44.58
N MET A 16 -23.33 -46.90 43.93
CA MET A 16 -24.46 -47.44 43.16
C MET A 16 -25.65 -47.96 44.00
N LEU A 17 -26.69 -48.27 43.21
CA LEU A 17 -27.87 -49.17 43.41
C LEU A 17 -29.18 -48.46 43.82
N SER A 18 -30.30 -48.70 43.16
CA SER A 18 -30.97 -49.91 42.69
C SER A 18 -32.20 -49.60 41.83
N VAL A 19 -32.51 -50.54 41.01
CA VAL A 19 -33.66 -50.91 40.19
C VAL A 19 -35.05 -50.48 40.67
N GLY A 20 -35.86 -50.00 39.74
CA GLY A 20 -37.34 -49.94 39.84
C GLY A 20 -38.01 -49.69 38.49
N ILE A 21 -38.62 -50.72 37.96
CA ILE A 21 -39.40 -50.76 36.71
C ILE A 21 -40.77 -50.08 36.93
N CYS A 22 -41.25 -49.22 36.05
CA CYS A 22 -42.55 -49.32 35.35
C CYS A 22 -43.03 -48.08 34.66
N HIS A 23 -43.59 -48.35 33.51
CA HIS A 23 -44.60 -47.65 32.68
C HIS A 23 -44.15 -46.60 31.66
N ALA A 24 -44.36 -47.05 30.44
CA ALA A 24 -44.32 -46.31 29.20
C ALA A 24 -45.32 -45.12 29.19
N SER A 25 -44.83 -43.96 28.79
CA SER A 25 -45.64 -42.96 28.06
C SER A 25 -44.78 -42.35 27.02
N CYS A 26 -45.02 -42.73 25.76
CA CYS A 26 -44.47 -42.11 24.58
C CYS A 26 -44.92 -40.65 24.53
N ILE A 27 -44.00 -39.74 24.85
CA ILE A 27 -44.12 -38.34 24.37
C ILE A 27 -43.14 -38.19 23.21
N LEU A 28 -43.72 -38.16 22.01
CA LEU A 28 -43.08 -37.85 20.75
C LEU A 28 -42.68 -36.37 20.81
N LEU A 29 -41.47 -36.04 21.25
CA LEU A 29 -40.90 -34.73 21.10
C LEU A 29 -40.45 -34.63 19.63
N ILE A 30 -41.31 -34.02 18.79
CA ILE A 30 -40.95 -33.53 17.47
C ILE A 30 -39.95 -32.37 17.73
N LEU A 31 -38.67 -32.64 17.60
CA LEU A 31 -37.66 -31.62 17.38
C LEU A 31 -37.97 -30.98 16.02
N LEU A 32 -38.70 -29.86 16.02
CA LEU A 32 -38.64 -28.88 14.95
C LEU A 32 -37.24 -28.32 14.99
N ALA A 33 -36.33 -28.92 14.24
CA ALA A 33 -35.16 -28.23 13.78
C ALA A 33 -35.65 -27.06 12.92
N VAL A 34 -35.70 -25.89 13.53
CA VAL A 34 -35.78 -24.63 12.77
C VAL A 34 -34.51 -24.62 11.96
N PHE A 35 -34.60 -25.00 10.69
CA PHE A 35 -33.65 -24.62 9.69
C PHE A 35 -33.72 -23.10 9.61
N CYS A 36 -32.91 -22.38 10.44
CA CYS A 36 -32.45 -21.08 10.03
C CYS A 36 -31.62 -21.34 8.79
N PRO A 37 -31.99 -20.84 7.61
CA PRO A 37 -31.05 -20.80 6.54
C PRO A 37 -29.82 -20.07 7.10
N ASN A 38 -28.66 -20.68 7.05
CA ASN A 38 -27.41 -19.95 7.18
C ASN A 38 -27.46 -18.89 6.08
N VAL A 39 -27.89 -17.70 6.43
CA VAL A 39 -27.60 -16.52 5.62
C VAL A 39 -26.08 -16.45 5.69
N ALA A 40 -25.43 -16.93 4.64
CA ALA A 40 -24.01 -16.72 4.49
C ALA A 40 -23.84 -15.21 4.57
N THR A 41 -23.26 -14.74 5.68
CA THR A 41 -22.90 -13.33 5.80
C THR A 41 -21.98 -13.03 4.66
N ALA A 42 -22.40 -12.15 3.75
CA ALA A 42 -21.60 -11.74 2.61
C ALA A 42 -20.26 -11.21 3.17
N ALA A 43 -19.16 -11.87 2.83
CA ALA A 43 -17.83 -11.50 3.28
C ALA A 43 -17.13 -10.70 2.18
N LEU A 44 -16.26 -9.79 2.55
CA LEU A 44 -15.41 -9.08 1.60
C LEU A 44 -14.43 -10.06 0.94
N GLU A 45 -14.50 -10.25 -0.37
CA GLU A 45 -13.63 -11.14 -1.15
C GLU A 45 -12.92 -10.35 -2.25
N ARG A 46 -11.71 -10.80 -2.63
CA ARG A 46 -11.01 -10.19 -3.76
C ARG A 46 -11.74 -10.44 -5.05
N ILE A 47 -11.81 -9.42 -5.90
CA ILE A 47 -12.34 -9.61 -7.24
C ILE A 47 -11.27 -10.22 -8.16
N LYS A 48 -11.71 -11.17 -8.97
CA LYS A 48 -10.89 -11.86 -9.97
C LYS A 48 -10.98 -11.14 -11.31
N TYR A 49 -9.92 -11.22 -12.11
CA TYR A 49 -9.98 -10.73 -13.50
C TYR A 49 -11.01 -11.48 -14.35
N ASN A 50 -11.29 -12.73 -14.04
CA ASN A 50 -12.19 -13.60 -14.82
C ASN A 50 -11.85 -13.61 -16.32
N ASN A 51 -10.59 -13.37 -16.68
CA ASN A 51 -10.10 -13.17 -18.04
C ASN A 51 -8.96 -14.15 -18.35
N PRO A 52 -9.27 -15.38 -18.75
CA PRO A 52 -8.25 -16.40 -19.03
C PRO A 52 -7.26 -15.95 -20.09
N GLY A 53 -5.97 -16.17 -19.83
CA GLY A 53 -4.87 -15.75 -20.73
C GLY A 53 -4.44 -14.30 -20.60
N LEU A 54 -5.09 -13.51 -19.75
CA LEU A 54 -4.63 -12.15 -19.45
C LEU A 54 -3.30 -12.21 -18.68
N VAL A 55 -2.38 -11.33 -19.05
CA VAL A 55 -1.07 -11.14 -18.38
C VAL A 55 -1.01 -9.73 -17.80
N VAL A 56 -0.58 -9.62 -16.55
CA VAL A 56 -0.47 -8.36 -15.79
C VAL A 56 0.90 -8.24 -15.13
N ASP A 57 1.20 -7.08 -14.52
CA ASP A 57 2.41 -6.95 -13.70
C ASP A 57 2.37 -7.94 -12.53
N LEU A 58 3.48 -8.64 -12.28
CA LEU A 58 3.65 -9.44 -11.08
C LEU A 58 3.52 -8.53 -9.86
N GLY A 59 2.71 -8.92 -8.88
CA GLY A 59 2.53 -8.10 -7.70
C GLY A 59 2.01 -8.84 -6.48
N VAL A 60 2.60 -8.51 -5.34
CA VAL A 60 2.09 -8.84 -4.00
C VAL A 60 1.38 -7.63 -3.40
N GLY A 61 1.13 -7.63 -2.10
CA GLY A 61 0.59 -6.48 -1.40
C GLY A 61 1.58 -5.33 -1.24
N LEU A 62 1.40 -4.54 -0.18
CA LEU A 62 2.26 -3.40 0.09
C LEU A 62 3.66 -3.87 0.47
N TRP A 63 4.66 -3.39 -0.27
CA TRP A 63 6.09 -3.56 -0.08
C TRP A 63 6.63 -4.98 -0.37
N ALA A 64 7.08 -5.17 -1.60
CA ALA A 64 7.71 -6.41 -2.05
C ALA A 64 9.15 -6.58 -1.54
N TRP A 65 9.42 -7.74 -0.93
CA TRP A 65 10.75 -8.21 -0.56
C TRP A 65 11.06 -9.43 -1.41
N PRO A 66 11.74 -9.30 -2.56
CA PRO A 66 12.00 -10.41 -3.46
C PRO A 66 13.04 -11.36 -2.89
N LEU A 67 12.82 -12.64 -3.12
CA LEU A 67 13.67 -13.76 -2.72
C LEU A 67 13.79 -14.70 -3.93
N PRO A 68 14.42 -14.26 -5.04
CA PRO A 68 14.55 -15.07 -6.26
C PRO A 68 15.36 -16.33 -5.96
N MET A 69 14.84 -17.50 -6.35
CA MET A 69 15.47 -18.79 -6.13
C MET A 69 14.76 -19.89 -6.92
N ASP A 70 15.45 -20.99 -7.20
CA ASP A 70 14.81 -22.25 -7.56
C ASP A 70 14.12 -22.80 -6.29
N TYR A 71 12.81 -22.48 -6.15
CA TYR A 71 12.08 -22.81 -4.92
C TYR A 71 11.54 -24.23 -4.90
N ASP A 72 11.09 -24.74 -6.04
CA ASP A 72 10.50 -26.09 -6.15
C ASP A 72 11.51 -27.17 -6.60
N GLY A 73 12.71 -26.78 -7.04
CA GLY A 73 13.82 -27.68 -7.35
C GLY A 73 13.80 -28.21 -8.77
N ASP A 74 13.17 -27.52 -9.71
CA ASP A 74 13.09 -27.90 -11.11
C ASP A 74 14.25 -27.36 -11.98
N GLY A 75 15.07 -26.46 -11.43
CA GLY A 75 16.32 -25.97 -12.01
C GLY A 75 16.24 -24.58 -12.62
N ASP A 76 15.07 -23.96 -12.72
CA ASP A 76 14.93 -22.55 -13.10
C ASP A 76 14.73 -21.63 -11.88
N TYR A 77 14.82 -20.32 -12.09
CA TYR A 77 14.56 -19.36 -11.02
C TYR A 77 13.10 -18.99 -10.98
N ASP A 78 12.52 -19.21 -9.80
CA ASP A 78 11.22 -18.71 -9.41
C ASP A 78 11.29 -17.33 -8.76
N MET A 79 10.12 -16.69 -8.66
CA MET A 79 9.99 -15.48 -7.87
C MET A 79 9.26 -15.77 -6.56
N VAL A 80 10.00 -15.86 -5.43
CA VAL A 80 9.41 -15.84 -4.11
C VAL A 80 9.42 -14.42 -3.61
N VAL A 81 8.27 -13.91 -3.13
CA VAL A 81 8.16 -12.52 -2.64
C VAL A 81 7.52 -12.51 -1.27
N CYS A 82 8.21 -11.92 -0.31
CA CYS A 82 7.66 -11.67 1.00
C CYS A 82 6.97 -10.29 1.03
N CYS A 83 5.76 -10.24 1.61
CA CYS A 83 4.99 -9.03 1.81
C CYS A 83 4.58 -8.91 3.28
N PRO A 84 5.13 -7.94 4.04
CA PRO A 84 4.91 -7.85 5.49
C PRO A 84 3.63 -7.15 5.89
N ASP A 85 3.01 -6.36 5.02
CA ASP A 85 1.91 -5.46 5.36
C ASP A 85 0.52 -6.05 5.05
N LYS A 86 -0.51 -5.48 5.69
CA LYS A 86 -1.90 -5.94 5.60
C LYS A 86 -2.55 -5.50 4.30
N PRO A 87 -3.58 -6.21 3.86
CA PRO A 87 -4.05 -7.53 4.33
C PRO A 87 -3.26 -8.71 3.74
N TYR A 88 -2.39 -8.44 2.76
CA TYR A 88 -1.65 -9.43 1.99
C TYR A 88 -0.38 -9.95 2.70
N ASN A 89 -0.36 -9.91 4.03
CA ASN A 89 0.78 -10.40 4.81
C ASN A 89 1.05 -11.87 4.55
N GLY A 90 2.22 -12.18 3.97
CA GLY A 90 2.63 -13.53 3.64
C GLY A 90 3.92 -13.57 2.83
N THR A 91 4.41 -14.77 2.60
CA THR A 91 5.40 -15.09 1.57
C THR A 91 4.70 -15.83 0.46
N TYR A 92 4.91 -15.40 -0.76
CA TYR A 92 4.21 -15.83 -1.96
C TYR A 92 5.18 -16.39 -2.98
N PHE A 93 4.85 -17.53 -3.54
CA PHE A 93 5.55 -18.22 -4.59
C PHE A 93 4.86 -17.97 -5.92
N PHE A 94 5.62 -17.51 -6.88
CA PHE A 94 5.25 -17.35 -8.28
C PHE A 94 6.12 -18.31 -9.07
N GLU A 95 5.51 -19.42 -9.51
CA GLU A 95 6.20 -20.46 -10.27
C GLU A 95 6.54 -19.95 -11.66
N ASN A 96 7.79 -20.13 -12.05
CA ASN A 96 8.25 -19.97 -13.41
C ASN A 96 7.95 -21.27 -14.18
N THR A 97 7.38 -21.17 -15.35
CA THR A 97 7.12 -22.32 -16.23
C THR A 97 7.71 -22.11 -17.62
N ASP A 98 8.42 -21.02 -17.81
CA ASP A 98 9.02 -20.63 -19.08
C ASP A 98 10.51 -20.99 -19.13
N GLY A 99 11.04 -21.68 -18.10
CA GLY A 99 12.43 -22.09 -17.97
C GLY A 99 13.39 -20.90 -17.84
N ASP A 100 14.61 -21.02 -18.38
CA ASP A 100 15.65 -19.98 -18.30
C ASP A 100 15.36 -18.74 -19.19
N THR A 101 14.10 -18.38 -19.36
CA THR A 101 13.70 -17.17 -20.06
C THR A 101 13.95 -15.95 -19.18
N LYS A 102 14.64 -14.94 -19.69
CA LYS A 102 15.00 -13.71 -18.98
C LYS A 102 13.80 -12.99 -18.32
N MET A 103 12.67 -12.93 -19.03
CA MET A 103 11.43 -12.30 -18.56
C MET A 103 10.26 -13.30 -18.63
N PRO A 104 10.21 -14.30 -17.74
CA PRO A 104 9.14 -15.30 -17.74
C PRO A 104 7.80 -14.66 -17.37
N VAL A 105 6.71 -15.32 -17.79
CA VAL A 105 5.36 -15.01 -17.31
C VAL A 105 5.00 -16.01 -16.21
N PHE A 106 5.15 -15.59 -14.98
CA PHE A 106 4.91 -16.42 -13.81
C PHE A 106 3.45 -16.87 -13.67
N LYS A 107 3.23 -18.00 -13.02
CA LYS A 107 1.90 -18.39 -12.53
C LYS A 107 1.38 -17.43 -11.46
N PRO A 108 0.06 -17.44 -11.18
CA PRO A 108 -0.50 -16.68 -10.09
C PRO A 108 0.12 -17.02 -8.74
N ALA A 109 0.18 -16.03 -7.85
CA ALA A 109 0.78 -16.15 -6.52
C ALA A 109 0.16 -17.26 -5.66
N VAL A 110 0.97 -18.14 -5.11
CA VAL A 110 0.57 -19.12 -4.09
C VAL A 110 1.18 -18.74 -2.75
N ARG A 111 0.36 -18.56 -1.71
CA ARG A 111 0.87 -18.25 -0.37
C ARG A 111 1.54 -19.46 0.26
N VAL A 112 2.84 -19.37 0.55
CA VAL A 112 3.67 -20.43 1.12
C VAL A 112 4.05 -20.21 2.59
N GLY A 113 3.85 -19.02 3.14
CA GLY A 113 4.25 -18.79 4.52
C GLY A 113 3.90 -17.42 5.11
N ALA A 114 4.49 -17.14 6.26
CA ALA A 114 4.35 -15.87 6.96
C ALA A 114 5.08 -14.73 6.22
N GLY A 115 4.60 -13.49 6.38
CA GLY A 115 5.26 -12.30 5.90
C GLY A 115 6.25 -11.74 6.91
N HIS A 116 7.40 -11.27 6.42
CA HIS A 116 8.48 -10.70 7.22
C HIS A 116 8.98 -9.40 6.60
N ARG A 117 9.27 -8.40 7.45
CA ARG A 117 10.03 -7.20 7.05
C ARG A 117 11.53 -7.46 7.15
N ASN A 118 12.29 -6.78 6.31
CA ASN A 118 13.76 -6.84 6.32
C ASN A 118 14.32 -8.25 6.04
N ILE A 119 13.54 -9.14 5.43
CA ILE A 119 14.04 -10.44 4.98
C ILE A 119 14.96 -10.25 3.79
N ARG A 120 16.10 -10.97 3.79
CA ARG A 120 17.08 -10.92 2.69
C ARG A 120 17.56 -12.32 2.35
N PRO A 121 17.73 -12.65 1.07
CA PRO A 121 18.44 -13.86 0.67
C PRO A 121 19.95 -13.62 0.72
N SER A 122 20.68 -14.70 0.89
CA SER A 122 22.13 -14.78 0.73
C SER A 122 22.45 -16.02 -0.08
N TYR A 123 23.15 -15.87 -1.19
CA TYR A 123 23.52 -16.97 -2.10
C TYR A 123 24.93 -17.42 -1.72
N VAL A 124 25.03 -18.43 -0.86
CA VAL A 124 26.31 -18.85 -0.27
C VAL A 124 26.45 -20.38 -0.33
N GLY A 125 27.62 -20.85 -0.79
CA GLY A 125 27.91 -22.28 -0.87
C GLY A 125 27.00 -23.07 -1.79
N GLY A 126 26.41 -22.43 -2.79
CA GLY A 126 25.48 -23.07 -3.76
C GLY A 126 24.05 -23.26 -3.20
N ASP A 127 23.73 -22.62 -2.08
CA ASP A 127 22.39 -22.67 -1.48
C ASP A 127 21.89 -21.25 -1.14
N VAL A 128 20.60 -21.12 -0.90
CA VAL A 128 19.95 -19.87 -0.49
C VAL A 128 19.69 -19.91 1.01
N ARG A 129 20.19 -18.89 1.71
CA ARG A 129 19.93 -18.68 3.15
C ARG A 129 19.12 -17.41 3.33
N LEU A 130 18.10 -17.44 4.19
CA LEU A 130 17.19 -16.32 4.41
C LEU A 130 17.40 -15.70 5.78
N LEU A 131 17.77 -14.42 5.83
CA LEU A 131 18.07 -13.72 7.06
C LEU A 131 17.02 -12.66 7.40
N LEU A 132 16.79 -12.55 8.70
CA LEU A 132 16.11 -11.44 9.38
C LEU A 132 17.10 -10.76 10.33
N ALA A 133 16.71 -9.64 10.94
CA ALA A 133 17.54 -8.99 11.95
C ALA A 133 17.95 -9.95 13.08
N GLY A 134 19.23 -10.34 13.05
CA GLY A 134 19.83 -11.24 14.04
C GLY A 134 19.43 -12.71 13.98
N LYS A 135 18.69 -13.13 12.95
CA LYS A 135 18.16 -14.49 12.85
C LYS A 135 18.23 -15.01 11.41
N GLU A 136 18.29 -16.33 11.27
CA GLU A 136 18.12 -17.03 10.01
C GLU A 136 16.80 -17.82 10.00
N ILE A 137 16.08 -17.80 8.89
CA ILE A 137 14.91 -18.65 8.65
C ILE A 137 15.39 -19.98 8.10
N THR A 138 15.10 -21.07 8.83
CA THR A 138 15.53 -22.43 8.47
C THR A 138 14.37 -23.27 7.97
N GLY A 139 14.67 -24.20 7.04
CA GLY A 139 13.71 -25.16 6.51
C GLY A 139 12.52 -24.51 5.80
N PHE A 140 12.69 -23.35 5.19
CA PHE A 140 11.61 -22.56 4.55
C PHE A 140 11.00 -23.27 3.33
N ARG A 141 11.73 -24.16 2.64
CA ARG A 141 11.18 -25.01 1.56
C ARG A 141 10.23 -26.11 2.09
N ASN A 142 10.27 -26.42 3.40
CA ASN A 142 9.31 -27.34 3.99
C ASN A 142 7.98 -26.62 4.27
N PRO A 143 6.86 -27.00 3.62
CA PRO A 143 5.57 -26.33 3.77
C PRO A 143 5.09 -26.25 5.23
N ALA A 144 5.46 -27.22 6.09
CA ALA A 144 5.11 -27.23 7.50
C ALA A 144 5.79 -26.10 8.31
N SER A 145 6.94 -25.58 7.85
CA SER A 145 7.66 -24.47 8.52
C SER A 145 6.96 -23.13 8.34
N GLN A 146 6.27 -22.95 7.20
CA GLN A 146 5.57 -21.72 6.83
C GLN A 146 6.41 -20.44 7.01
N PHE A 147 7.73 -20.49 6.77
CA PHE A 147 8.68 -19.39 7.01
C PHE A 147 8.73 -18.90 8.46
N LYS A 148 8.33 -19.71 9.45
CA LYS A 148 8.25 -19.31 10.86
C LYS A 148 9.42 -19.80 11.71
N LYS A 149 10.11 -20.89 11.30
CA LYS A 149 11.22 -21.45 12.05
C LYS A 149 12.45 -20.57 11.90
N THR A 150 12.99 -20.06 13.02
CA THR A 150 14.18 -19.19 13.02
C THR A 150 15.21 -19.68 13.99
N GLU A 151 16.48 -19.43 13.67
CA GLU A 151 17.65 -19.66 14.54
C GLU A 151 18.38 -18.34 14.77
N SER A 152 18.86 -18.10 16.00
CA SER A 152 19.58 -16.86 16.32
C SER A 152 21.01 -16.92 15.79
N ILE A 153 21.48 -15.83 15.19
CA ILE A 153 22.82 -15.70 14.62
C ILE A 153 23.67 -14.78 15.49
N TYR A 154 23.21 -13.55 15.67
CA TYR A 154 23.94 -12.49 16.36
C TYR A 154 22.92 -11.48 16.95
N PRO A 155 23.17 -10.91 18.15
CA PRO A 155 22.23 -9.95 18.75
C PRO A 155 22.11 -8.68 17.89
N SER A 156 20.94 -8.42 17.32
CA SER A 156 20.71 -7.26 16.47
C SER A 156 20.92 -5.91 17.18
N SER A 157 20.75 -5.89 18.51
CA SER A 157 21.07 -4.74 19.37
C SER A 157 22.54 -4.34 19.39
N ASN A 158 23.45 -5.22 18.94
CA ASN A 158 24.89 -4.97 18.96
C ASN A 158 25.40 -4.39 17.65
N VAL A 159 24.52 -4.15 16.67
CA VAL A 159 24.95 -3.65 15.34
C VAL A 159 25.01 -2.14 15.28
N HIS A 160 24.03 -1.45 15.88
CA HIS A 160 23.92 0.00 15.79
C HIS A 160 23.52 0.63 17.13
N GLU A 161 23.96 1.84 17.35
CA GLU A 161 23.68 2.63 18.56
C GLU A 161 22.55 3.65 18.36
N THR A 162 21.85 3.60 17.22
CA THR A 162 20.78 4.53 16.88
C THR A 162 19.72 4.59 17.98
N LYS A 163 19.47 5.78 18.50
CA LYS A 163 18.42 6.06 19.50
C LYS A 163 17.09 6.40 18.86
N GLY A 164 17.13 6.76 17.58
CA GLY A 164 15.97 7.09 16.77
C GLY A 164 15.22 5.86 16.23
N ARG A 165 14.28 6.13 15.33
CA ARG A 165 13.53 5.07 14.66
C ARG A 165 14.40 4.38 13.60
N VAL A 166 14.49 3.06 13.66
CA VAL A 166 15.11 2.21 12.63
C VAL A 166 13.99 1.60 11.78
N ARG A 167 13.97 1.88 10.48
CA ARG A 167 12.99 1.30 9.54
C ARG A 167 13.57 0.18 8.69
N ALA A 168 14.87 0.21 8.37
CA ALA A 168 15.58 -0.86 7.70
C ALA A 168 16.57 -1.49 8.66
N ASN A 169 16.59 -2.82 8.70
CA ASN A 169 17.56 -3.64 9.45
C ASN A 169 17.72 -4.96 8.67
N GLN A 170 18.50 -4.88 7.59
CA GLN A 170 18.59 -5.87 6.52
C GLN A 170 19.89 -6.64 6.63
N TRP A 171 19.81 -7.94 6.82
CA TRP A 171 20.94 -8.83 7.12
C TRP A 171 21.20 -9.79 5.98
N GLN A 172 22.47 -10.01 5.65
CA GLN A 172 22.91 -11.04 4.71
C GLN A 172 24.27 -11.60 5.09
N TYR A 173 24.52 -12.83 4.67
CA TYR A 173 25.85 -13.43 4.71
C TYR A 173 26.66 -13.00 3.48
N CYS A 174 27.96 -12.82 3.68
CA CYS A 174 28.92 -12.54 2.61
C CYS A 174 30.29 -13.02 3.08
N ASP A 175 31.05 -13.68 2.23
CA ASP A 175 32.50 -13.83 2.41
C ASP A 175 33.13 -12.50 1.99
N PHE A 176 33.20 -11.54 2.92
CA PHE A 176 33.51 -10.14 2.62
C PHE A 176 34.98 -9.94 2.15
N ASP A 177 35.91 -10.64 2.76
CA ASP A 177 37.37 -10.46 2.51
C ASP A 177 38.02 -11.68 1.86
N GLY A 178 37.25 -12.63 1.35
CA GLY A 178 37.76 -13.78 0.60
C GLY A 178 38.52 -14.81 1.41
N ASP A 179 38.29 -14.86 2.72
CA ASP A 179 38.98 -15.82 3.60
C ASP A 179 38.24 -17.19 3.69
N GLY A 180 37.08 -17.30 3.01
CA GLY A 180 36.23 -18.50 2.97
C GLY A 180 35.30 -18.63 4.16
N THR A 181 35.24 -17.66 5.06
CA THR A 181 34.26 -17.62 6.14
C THR A 181 33.12 -16.67 5.83
N LEU A 182 31.95 -16.90 6.45
CA LEU A 182 30.78 -16.04 6.23
C LEU A 182 30.71 -14.94 7.29
N ASP A 183 30.88 -13.71 6.86
CA ASP A 183 30.62 -12.52 7.63
C ASP A 183 29.15 -12.14 7.59
N LEU A 184 28.75 -11.17 8.43
CA LEU A 184 27.43 -10.56 8.37
C LEU A 184 27.53 -9.13 7.85
N ILE A 185 26.76 -8.85 6.83
CA ILE A 185 26.54 -7.50 6.32
C ILE A 185 25.17 -7.03 6.80
N VAL A 186 25.10 -5.82 7.37
CA VAL A 186 23.85 -5.28 7.90
C VAL A 186 23.59 -3.88 7.37
N GLY A 187 22.49 -3.72 6.66
CA GLY A 187 21.99 -2.42 6.22
C GLY A 187 21.02 -1.83 7.25
N VAL A 188 21.31 -0.63 7.74
CA VAL A 188 20.52 0.05 8.78
C VAL A 188 19.99 1.38 8.28
N GLY A 189 18.66 1.54 8.26
CA GLY A 189 18.01 2.80 7.96
C GLY A 189 17.72 3.61 9.22
N ASP A 190 18.50 4.66 9.43
CA ASP A 190 18.47 5.51 10.61
C ASP A 190 17.69 6.80 10.35
N TRP A 191 16.66 7.02 11.17
CA TRP A 191 15.75 8.16 11.10
C TRP A 191 15.94 9.19 12.22
N GLU A 192 17.03 9.13 12.97
CA GLU A 192 17.26 10.00 14.13
C GLU A 192 17.28 11.47 13.72
N ASP A 193 18.12 11.84 12.77
CA ASP A 193 18.28 13.21 12.29
C ASP A 193 17.08 13.70 11.45
N TYR A 194 16.47 12.79 10.70
CA TYR A 194 15.30 13.09 9.87
C TYR A 194 14.06 13.38 10.72
N GLY A 195 13.91 12.66 11.82
CA GLY A 195 12.72 12.75 12.66
C GLY A 195 11.46 12.33 11.94
N TRP A 196 10.36 13.06 12.15
CA TRP A 196 9.05 12.76 11.58
C TRP A 196 8.27 14.05 11.38
N ASP A 197 7.35 14.11 10.45
CA ASP A 197 6.35 15.14 10.18
C ASP A 197 6.69 16.61 10.44
N ASN A 198 6.12 17.48 9.62
CA ASN A 198 5.92 18.91 9.88
C ASN A 198 7.18 19.72 10.20
N ALA A 199 8.26 19.46 9.48
CA ALA A 199 9.53 20.15 9.64
C ALA A 199 9.90 21.05 8.45
N PHE A 200 8.90 21.63 7.78
CA PHE A 200 9.09 22.63 6.72
C PHE A 200 9.12 24.04 7.30
N ASP A 201 9.99 24.89 6.73
CA ASP A 201 9.91 26.32 6.91
C ASP A 201 8.78 26.95 6.04
N GLU A 202 8.59 28.26 6.16
CA GLU A 202 7.57 29.00 5.40
C GLU A 202 7.78 28.96 3.87
N GLN A 203 8.98 28.64 3.41
CA GLN A 203 9.35 28.52 2.02
C GLN A 203 9.22 27.08 1.49
N GLY A 204 8.84 26.12 2.34
CA GLY A 204 8.70 24.71 1.98
C GLY A 204 10.00 23.96 1.89
N ARG A 205 11.05 24.41 2.60
CA ARG A 205 12.32 23.68 2.71
C ARG A 205 12.28 22.81 3.95
N TRP A 206 12.75 21.57 3.79
CA TRP A 206 12.92 20.64 4.91
C TRP A 206 14.00 21.16 5.87
N THR A 207 13.71 21.23 7.16
CA THR A 207 14.56 21.86 8.16
C THR A 207 15.32 20.87 9.06
N ARG A 208 15.11 19.57 8.88
CA ARG A 208 15.81 18.51 9.61
C ARG A 208 16.91 17.89 8.78
N GLY A 209 17.66 16.97 9.37
CA GLY A 209 18.71 16.23 8.72
C GLY A 209 18.17 15.23 7.67
N PRO A 210 19.09 14.56 6.95
CA PRO A 210 18.72 13.54 5.97
C PRO A 210 18.25 12.25 6.64
N LEU A 211 17.67 11.35 5.85
CA LEU A 211 17.61 9.95 6.17
C LEU A 211 18.98 9.33 5.96
N HIS A 212 19.48 8.56 6.95
CA HIS A 212 20.72 7.84 6.81
C HIS A 212 20.50 6.35 6.53
N GLY A 213 21.31 5.81 5.66
CA GLY A 213 21.34 4.40 5.30
C GLY A 213 22.76 3.85 5.41
N TYR A 214 23.13 3.36 6.59
CA TYR A 214 24.47 2.85 6.89
C TYR A 214 24.59 1.36 6.57
N VAL A 215 25.79 0.95 6.17
CA VAL A 215 26.15 -0.46 5.99
C VAL A 215 27.21 -0.84 7.01
N TYR A 216 26.96 -1.94 7.74
CA TYR A 216 27.86 -2.46 8.77
C TYR A 216 28.39 -3.82 8.35
N LEU A 217 29.64 -4.07 8.68
CA LEU A 217 30.32 -5.36 8.66
C LEU A 217 30.42 -5.90 10.09
N VAL A 218 30.03 -7.16 10.29
CA VAL A 218 30.30 -7.94 11.50
C VAL A 218 31.19 -9.11 11.08
N HIS A 219 32.51 -8.88 11.17
CA HIS A 219 33.50 -9.84 10.69
C HIS A 219 33.51 -11.12 11.52
N ASN A 220 33.69 -12.26 10.88
CA ASN A 220 33.73 -13.58 11.52
C ASN A 220 35.17 -14.06 11.69
N ASN A 221 35.75 -13.94 12.87
CA ASN A 221 37.08 -14.44 13.20
C ASN A 221 37.11 -15.96 13.47
N GLY A 222 36.03 -16.67 13.23
CA GLY A 222 35.91 -18.11 13.48
C GLY A 222 35.92 -18.91 12.18
N THR A 223 34.87 -19.75 12.03
CA THR A 223 34.57 -20.47 10.79
C THR A 223 33.09 -20.34 10.48
N SER A 224 32.67 -20.59 9.23
CA SER A 224 31.25 -20.58 8.88
C SER A 224 30.41 -21.56 9.71
N ALA A 225 31.01 -22.66 10.21
CA ALA A 225 30.33 -23.65 11.08
C ALA A 225 30.35 -23.28 12.57
N LYS A 226 31.34 -22.48 13.01
CA LYS A 226 31.49 -22.01 14.40
C LYS A 226 31.91 -20.53 14.37
N PRO A 227 30.97 -19.63 14.08
CA PRO A 227 31.29 -18.23 13.94
C PRO A 227 31.74 -17.60 15.26
N ASN A 228 32.69 -16.69 15.18
CA ASN A 228 33.18 -15.84 16.27
C ASN A 228 33.12 -14.39 15.79
N TYR A 229 31.93 -13.81 15.80
CA TYR A 229 31.66 -12.49 15.27
C TYR A 229 32.30 -11.39 16.12
N ALA A 230 33.00 -10.49 15.44
CA ALA A 230 33.58 -9.28 16.01
C ALA A 230 32.49 -8.22 16.27
N GLU A 231 32.89 -7.08 16.82
CA GLU A 231 32.05 -5.90 16.95
C GLU A 231 31.68 -5.34 15.56
N ALA A 232 30.44 -4.90 15.40
CA ALA A 232 29.96 -4.30 14.15
C ALA A 232 30.65 -2.98 13.84
N LYS A 233 31.15 -2.79 12.62
CA LYS A 233 31.78 -1.57 12.14
C LYS A 233 31.12 -1.06 10.88
N LYS A 234 30.92 0.26 10.76
CA LYS A 234 30.45 0.86 9.51
C LYS A 234 31.47 0.65 8.42
N ILE A 235 31.04 0.19 7.26
CA ILE A 235 31.91 0.12 6.06
C ILE A 235 32.20 1.55 5.61
N VAL A 236 33.44 1.78 5.20
CA VAL A 236 33.93 3.09 4.77
C VAL A 236 34.16 3.08 3.27
N ALA A 237 33.66 4.12 2.57
CA ALA A 237 33.84 4.36 1.15
C ALA A 237 34.27 5.81 0.92
N GLY A 238 35.35 6.03 0.16
CA GLY A 238 35.91 7.36 -0.07
C GLY A 238 36.30 8.10 1.22
N GLY A 239 36.76 7.36 2.25
CA GLY A 239 37.17 7.90 3.54
C GLY A 239 36.02 8.31 4.48
N LYS A 240 34.77 7.98 4.18
CA LYS A 240 33.59 8.24 5.01
C LYS A 240 32.77 6.96 5.15
N PRO A 241 31.96 6.82 6.23
CA PRO A 241 31.00 5.74 6.28
C PRO A 241 30.10 5.73 5.04
N VAL A 242 29.80 4.53 4.52
CA VAL A 242 28.75 4.35 3.51
C VAL A 242 27.46 4.91 4.08
N ASP A 243 26.85 5.84 3.36
CA ASP A 243 25.63 6.52 3.77
C ASP A 243 24.79 6.83 2.53
N VAL A 244 23.71 6.10 2.34
CA VAL A 244 22.70 6.32 1.28
C VAL A 244 21.41 6.85 1.89
N TYR A 245 20.45 7.26 1.07
CA TYR A 245 19.23 7.84 1.58
C TYR A 245 18.29 6.79 2.19
N GLY A 246 18.48 6.48 3.47
CA GLY A 246 17.53 5.77 4.34
C GLY A 246 17.63 4.25 4.33
N MET A 247 17.33 3.55 3.27
CA MET A 247 17.18 2.09 3.23
C MET A 247 18.23 1.44 2.33
N PRO A 248 19.40 1.06 2.86
CA PRO A 248 20.55 0.74 2.02
C PRO A 248 20.40 -0.55 1.21
N SER A 249 19.66 -1.56 1.68
CA SER A 249 19.53 -2.85 0.99
C SER A 249 20.85 -3.28 0.32
N PRO A 250 21.96 -3.48 1.07
CA PRO A 250 23.30 -3.67 0.52
C PRO A 250 23.39 -4.97 -0.29
N ASN A 251 24.19 -4.97 -1.36
CA ASN A 251 24.50 -6.14 -2.17
C ASN A 251 25.98 -6.11 -2.52
N PHE A 252 26.70 -7.20 -2.22
CA PHE A 252 28.10 -7.38 -2.56
C PHE A 252 28.23 -8.41 -3.67
N ALA A 253 28.77 -8.01 -4.81
CA ALA A 253 29.04 -8.86 -5.95
C ALA A 253 30.10 -8.20 -6.85
N ASP A 254 30.70 -8.98 -7.73
CA ASP A 254 31.55 -8.51 -8.81
C ASP A 254 30.63 -7.95 -9.93
N PHE A 255 30.35 -6.63 -9.86
CA PHE A 255 29.44 -6.00 -10.82
C PHE A 255 30.12 -5.51 -12.09
N ASP A 256 31.45 -5.34 -12.08
CA ASP A 256 32.20 -4.85 -13.23
C ASP A 256 33.14 -5.89 -13.86
N GLY A 257 33.16 -7.11 -13.30
CA GLY A 257 33.87 -8.25 -13.85
C GLY A 257 35.40 -8.22 -13.61
N ASP A 258 35.88 -7.50 -12.59
CA ASP A 258 37.29 -7.39 -12.29
C ASP A 258 37.79 -8.43 -11.26
N GLY A 259 36.90 -9.23 -10.68
CA GLY A 259 37.17 -10.37 -9.80
C GLY A 259 37.12 -10.03 -8.31
N ASP A 260 36.77 -8.81 -7.93
CA ASP A 260 36.57 -8.44 -6.53
C ASP A 260 35.09 -8.04 -6.24
N LEU A 261 34.75 -7.77 -4.97
CA LEU A 261 33.38 -7.47 -4.61
C LEU A 261 33.17 -5.97 -4.48
N ASP A 262 32.36 -5.42 -5.38
CA ASP A 262 31.77 -4.10 -5.26
C ASP A 262 30.59 -4.09 -4.30
N LEU A 263 30.09 -2.90 -3.97
CA LEU A 263 28.87 -2.71 -3.22
C LEU A 263 27.85 -1.92 -4.02
N VAL A 264 26.64 -2.47 -4.22
CA VAL A 264 25.47 -1.73 -4.70
C VAL A 264 24.45 -1.61 -3.57
N CYS A 265 24.06 -0.37 -3.29
CA CYS A 265 22.98 -0.06 -2.36
C CYS A 265 21.74 0.47 -3.10
N GLY A 266 20.56 0.07 -2.64
CA GLY A 266 19.33 0.80 -2.89
C GLY A 266 19.22 2.03 -2.00
N GLU A 267 18.09 2.70 -2.05
CA GLU A 267 17.74 3.77 -1.13
C GLU A 267 16.24 3.80 -0.81
N PHE A 268 15.82 4.65 0.11
CA PHE A 268 14.40 4.75 0.48
C PHE A 268 13.52 5.27 -0.65
N VAL A 269 14.04 6.11 -1.54
CA VAL A 269 13.26 6.67 -2.65
C VAL A 269 13.29 5.73 -3.85
N ASP A 270 14.27 5.81 -4.74
CA ASP A 270 14.17 5.09 -6.02
C ASP A 270 15.48 4.82 -6.74
N SER A 271 16.62 5.24 -6.20
CA SER A 271 17.94 5.20 -6.87
C SER A 271 18.82 4.06 -6.36
N PHE A 272 19.86 3.78 -7.11
CA PHE A 272 20.90 2.81 -6.76
C PHE A 272 22.25 3.52 -6.72
N THR A 273 23.04 3.26 -5.65
CA THR A 273 24.39 3.77 -5.50
C THR A 273 25.38 2.62 -5.55
N TRP A 274 26.33 2.69 -6.46
CA TRP A 274 27.43 1.77 -6.59
C TRP A 274 28.70 2.36 -5.97
N PHE A 275 29.42 1.53 -5.22
CA PHE A 275 30.69 1.81 -4.57
C PHE A 275 31.70 0.81 -5.11
N GLU A 276 32.59 1.27 -6.00
CA GLU A 276 33.65 0.46 -6.63
C GLU A 276 34.66 0.03 -5.59
N ASN A 277 35.06 -1.24 -5.57
CA ASN A 277 36.19 -1.71 -4.82
C ASN A 277 37.45 -1.39 -5.62
N LYS A 278 38.30 -0.52 -5.09
CA LYS A 278 39.63 -0.15 -5.65
C LYS A 278 40.77 -0.97 -5.06
N GLY A 279 40.45 -1.83 -4.13
CA GLY A 279 41.40 -2.67 -3.43
C GLY A 279 41.64 -3.99 -4.13
N THR A 280 41.37 -5.07 -3.42
CA THR A 280 41.42 -6.44 -3.94
C THR A 280 40.36 -7.28 -3.24
N ARG A 281 40.06 -8.46 -3.76
CA ARG A 281 39.13 -9.41 -3.17
C ARG A 281 39.39 -9.67 -1.67
N THR A 282 40.68 -9.66 -1.24
CA THR A 282 41.07 -9.94 0.15
C THR A 282 41.40 -8.69 0.98
N ARG A 283 41.38 -7.53 0.38
CA ARG A 283 41.62 -6.22 1.04
C ARG A 283 40.78 -5.17 0.34
N PRO A 284 39.44 -5.22 0.53
CA PRO A 284 38.55 -4.29 -0.14
C PRO A 284 38.76 -2.85 0.33
N GLU A 285 38.78 -1.91 -0.64
CA GLU A 285 38.88 -0.47 -0.41
C GLU A 285 37.87 0.24 -1.32
N TYR A 286 36.75 0.69 -0.77
CA TYR A 286 35.67 1.26 -1.55
C TYR A 286 35.87 2.73 -1.88
N ALA A 287 35.68 3.08 -3.16
CA ALA A 287 35.61 4.44 -3.64
C ALA A 287 34.30 5.12 -3.17
N ALA A 288 34.26 6.45 -3.27
CA ALA A 288 32.99 7.19 -3.02
C ALA A 288 31.87 6.74 -3.95
N GLY A 289 30.66 6.63 -3.41
CA GLY A 289 29.49 6.13 -4.15
C GLY A 289 29.14 6.97 -5.37
N ARG A 290 28.73 6.32 -6.44
CA ARG A 290 28.20 6.91 -7.68
C ARG A 290 26.84 6.30 -8.00
N LEU A 291 25.89 7.11 -8.49
CA LEU A 291 24.60 6.57 -8.94
C LEU A 291 24.77 5.67 -10.16
N LEU A 292 24.07 4.53 -10.19
CA LEU A 292 23.99 3.72 -11.41
C LEU A 292 23.28 4.51 -12.51
N MET A 293 23.84 4.47 -13.71
CA MET A 293 23.40 5.28 -14.84
C MET A 293 23.01 4.42 -16.04
N TYR A 294 21.91 4.83 -16.70
CA TYR A 294 21.58 4.41 -18.06
C TYR A 294 21.72 5.62 -18.97
N GLU A 295 22.62 5.54 -19.95
CA GLU A 295 23.07 6.71 -20.72
C GLU A 295 23.56 7.84 -19.78
N ASP A 296 22.93 9.01 -19.81
CA ASP A 296 23.25 10.20 -19.00
C ASP A 296 22.28 10.41 -17.82
N LYS A 297 21.43 9.42 -17.52
CA LYS A 297 20.40 9.52 -16.47
C LYS A 297 20.60 8.45 -15.40
N ALA A 298 20.38 8.84 -14.14
CA ALA A 298 20.34 7.88 -13.06
C ALA A 298 19.19 6.89 -13.26
N ILE A 299 19.50 5.60 -13.09
CA ILE A 299 18.50 4.52 -13.09
C ILE A 299 17.60 4.70 -11.88
N ARG A 300 16.30 4.64 -12.09
CA ARG A 300 15.31 4.85 -11.03
C ARG A 300 14.15 3.89 -11.14
N MET A 301 13.71 3.39 -9.98
CA MET A 301 12.47 2.67 -9.87
C MET A 301 11.26 3.62 -9.99
N ASP A 302 10.10 3.04 -10.25
CA ASP A 302 8.85 3.81 -10.41
C ASP A 302 8.36 4.40 -9.07
N LEU A 303 8.58 3.69 -7.95
CA LEU A 303 8.10 4.08 -6.63
C LEU A 303 9.18 3.89 -5.55
N CYS A 304 8.85 4.30 -4.32
CA CYS A 304 9.74 4.27 -3.15
C CYS A 304 9.94 2.88 -2.53
N MET A 305 10.81 2.84 -1.51
CA MET A 305 11.09 1.69 -0.66
C MET A 305 11.62 0.49 -1.46
N ILE A 306 12.63 0.75 -2.27
CA ILE A 306 13.20 -0.27 -3.16
C ILE A 306 14.06 -1.28 -2.38
N VAL A 307 13.96 -2.54 -2.79
CA VAL A 307 14.69 -3.67 -2.19
C VAL A 307 15.42 -4.43 -3.30
N PRO A 308 16.62 -4.00 -3.72
CA PRO A 308 17.43 -4.73 -4.67
C PRO A 308 18.02 -6.00 -4.04
N VAL A 309 18.04 -7.08 -4.82
CA VAL A 309 18.72 -8.35 -4.55
C VAL A 309 19.60 -8.68 -5.74
N ALA A 310 20.90 -8.84 -5.50
CA ALA A 310 21.88 -9.16 -6.54
C ALA A 310 21.96 -10.68 -6.77
N LEU A 311 21.84 -11.09 -8.02
CA LEU A 311 22.12 -12.45 -8.51
C LEU A 311 22.25 -12.40 -10.03
N ASP A 312 22.92 -13.37 -10.62
CA ASP A 312 22.91 -13.62 -12.07
C ASP A 312 21.56 -14.27 -12.42
N TRP A 313 20.57 -13.42 -12.78
CA TRP A 313 19.18 -13.85 -12.99
C TRP A 313 19.01 -14.64 -14.28
N ASP A 314 19.61 -14.21 -15.37
CA ASP A 314 19.46 -14.83 -16.68
C ASP A 314 20.59 -15.78 -17.04
N LYS A 315 21.49 -16.05 -16.07
CA LYS A 315 22.62 -17.01 -16.17
C LYS A 315 23.59 -16.67 -17.30
N ASP A 316 23.78 -15.38 -17.61
CA ASP A 316 24.71 -14.90 -18.63
C ASP A 316 26.14 -14.63 -18.08
N GLY A 317 26.30 -14.73 -16.77
CA GLY A 317 27.58 -14.55 -16.05
C GLY A 317 27.74 -13.17 -15.41
N ASP A 318 26.82 -12.25 -15.65
CA ASP A 318 26.82 -10.90 -15.08
C ASP A 318 25.81 -10.80 -13.94
N VAL A 319 26.14 -10.06 -12.88
CA VAL A 319 25.25 -9.97 -11.71
C VAL A 319 24.21 -8.88 -11.89
N ASP A 320 22.94 -9.27 -11.94
CA ASP A 320 21.77 -8.40 -12.06
C ASP A 320 21.23 -7.94 -10.70
N LEU A 321 20.20 -7.08 -10.75
CA LEU A 321 19.38 -6.71 -9.59
C LEU A 321 17.92 -7.07 -9.80
N VAL A 322 17.36 -7.93 -8.96
CA VAL A 322 15.92 -8.16 -8.84
C VAL A 322 15.39 -7.24 -7.74
N VAL A 323 14.48 -6.33 -8.10
CA VAL A 323 14.14 -5.17 -7.25
C VAL A 323 12.66 -5.14 -6.93
N GLY A 324 12.30 -5.31 -5.66
CA GLY A 324 10.96 -5.03 -5.16
C GLY A 324 10.76 -3.55 -4.83
N GLN A 325 9.50 -3.09 -4.85
CA GLN A 325 9.14 -1.73 -4.45
C GLN A 325 7.83 -1.68 -3.65
N GLU A 326 7.44 -0.49 -3.19
CA GLU A 326 6.33 -0.30 -2.24
C GLU A 326 4.98 -0.83 -2.74
N ASP A 327 4.64 -0.69 -4.01
CA ASP A 327 3.35 -1.14 -4.55
C ASP A 327 3.25 -2.66 -4.79
N GLY A 328 4.27 -3.39 -4.37
CA GLY A 328 4.30 -4.85 -4.43
C GLY A 328 4.79 -5.42 -5.75
N ARG A 329 5.17 -4.59 -6.73
CA ARG A 329 5.76 -5.04 -7.99
C ARG A 329 7.24 -5.36 -7.84
N VAL A 330 7.73 -6.23 -8.72
CA VAL A 330 9.14 -6.64 -8.80
C VAL A 330 9.64 -6.41 -10.23
N ALA A 331 10.86 -5.88 -10.35
CA ALA A 331 11.50 -5.60 -11.63
C ALA A 331 12.89 -6.21 -11.71
N LEU A 332 13.33 -6.50 -12.93
CA LEU A 332 14.72 -6.75 -13.27
C LEU A 332 15.41 -5.44 -13.66
N VAL A 333 16.57 -5.19 -13.10
CA VAL A 333 17.54 -4.17 -13.53
C VAL A 333 18.78 -4.93 -13.99
N GLU A 334 18.83 -5.19 -15.30
CA GLU A 334 19.79 -6.05 -15.94
C GLU A 334 21.16 -5.39 -16.02
N ASN A 335 22.21 -6.10 -15.61
CA ASN A 335 23.60 -5.79 -15.92
C ASN A 335 23.87 -6.24 -17.37
N THR A 336 24.65 -5.49 -18.11
CA THR A 336 24.96 -5.83 -19.52
C THR A 336 26.35 -6.43 -19.69
N GLY A 337 27.08 -6.69 -18.60
CA GLY A 337 28.48 -7.12 -18.60
C GLY A 337 29.46 -6.10 -19.18
N LYS A 338 29.02 -4.90 -19.45
CA LYS A 338 29.84 -3.83 -20.03
C LYS A 338 30.23 -2.81 -18.98
N VAL A 339 31.48 -2.41 -19.02
CA VAL A 339 31.99 -1.30 -18.20
C VAL A 339 32.26 -0.10 -19.11
N SER A 340 31.79 1.08 -18.74
CA SER A 340 32.07 2.32 -19.45
C SER A 340 32.29 3.44 -18.43
N ASP A 341 33.37 4.22 -18.62
CA ASP A 341 33.81 5.25 -17.68
C ASP A 341 34.05 4.70 -16.26
N GLY A 342 34.57 3.45 -16.18
CA GLY A 342 34.84 2.74 -14.93
C GLY A 342 33.56 2.53 -14.10
N MET A 343 32.43 2.19 -14.74
CA MET A 343 31.17 1.87 -14.09
C MET A 343 30.44 0.76 -14.86
N PRO A 344 29.88 -0.26 -14.17
CA PRO A 344 29.06 -1.28 -14.82
C PRO A 344 27.80 -0.65 -15.43
N ARG A 345 27.38 -1.18 -16.56
CA ARG A 345 26.23 -0.67 -17.33
C ARG A 345 25.01 -1.53 -17.15
N PHE A 346 24.02 -0.94 -16.50
CA PHE A 346 22.71 -1.55 -16.29
C PHE A 346 21.65 -0.98 -17.23
N LEU A 347 20.63 -1.77 -17.54
CA LEU A 347 19.42 -1.32 -18.25
C LEU A 347 18.41 -0.68 -17.28
N THR A 348 17.39 -0.03 -17.86
CA THR A 348 16.27 0.51 -17.06
C THR A 348 15.39 -0.61 -16.54
N PRO A 349 14.74 -0.42 -15.36
CA PRO A 349 13.89 -1.46 -14.75
C PRO A 349 12.81 -2.00 -15.68
N GLN A 350 12.71 -3.32 -15.79
CA GLN A 350 11.64 -4.04 -16.48
C GLN A 350 10.82 -4.83 -15.47
N PHE A 351 9.52 -4.55 -15.35
CA PHE A 351 8.64 -5.25 -14.40
C PHE A 351 8.31 -6.66 -14.88
N PHE A 352 8.48 -7.64 -14.00
CA PHE A 352 8.04 -9.01 -14.23
C PHE A 352 6.53 -9.10 -14.41
N LYS A 353 6.10 -10.15 -15.10
CA LYS A 353 4.70 -10.42 -15.43
C LYS A 353 4.22 -11.73 -14.81
N GLN A 354 2.91 -11.79 -14.58
CA GLN A 354 2.22 -13.01 -14.15
C GLN A 354 0.93 -13.22 -14.94
N GLN A 355 0.45 -14.44 -14.97
CA GLN A 355 -0.92 -14.74 -15.36
C GLN A 355 -1.87 -14.03 -14.38
N ALA A 356 -2.88 -13.35 -14.91
CA ALA A 356 -3.80 -12.56 -14.10
C ALA A 356 -4.68 -13.45 -13.21
N ASP A 357 -4.83 -13.03 -11.94
CA ASP A 357 -5.72 -13.67 -10.97
C ASP A 357 -6.59 -12.60 -10.28
N ASP A 358 -6.11 -11.96 -9.23
CA ASP A 358 -6.83 -10.91 -8.50
C ASP A 358 -6.59 -9.52 -9.12
N VAL A 359 -7.62 -8.68 -9.19
CA VAL A 359 -7.52 -7.32 -9.74
C VAL A 359 -6.78 -6.40 -8.78
N LYS A 360 -5.70 -5.78 -9.30
CA LYS A 360 -4.81 -4.91 -8.51
C LYS A 360 -4.45 -3.65 -9.28
N PHE A 361 -4.37 -2.49 -8.56
CA PHE A 361 -3.85 -1.25 -9.14
C PHE A 361 -2.93 -0.49 -8.15
N GLY A 362 -1.65 -0.81 -8.19
CA GLY A 362 -0.64 -0.20 -7.30
C GLY A 362 -0.82 -0.60 -5.83
N ALA A 363 -0.74 0.36 -4.91
CA ALA A 363 -1.02 0.22 -3.48
C ALA A 363 -1.96 1.33 -3.01
N LEU A 364 -2.68 1.11 -1.90
CA LEU A 364 -3.70 2.02 -1.36
C LEU A 364 -4.67 2.48 -2.47
N VAL A 365 -5.20 1.51 -3.20
CA VAL A 365 -6.07 1.77 -4.35
C VAL A 365 -7.35 2.47 -3.91
N THR A 366 -7.79 3.44 -4.71
CA THR A 366 -9.02 4.22 -4.47
C THR A 366 -9.94 4.08 -5.67
N PRO A 367 -10.81 3.04 -5.69
CA PRO A 367 -11.73 2.79 -6.79
C PRO A 367 -12.90 3.79 -6.80
N TYR A 368 -13.40 4.06 -8.00
CA TYR A 368 -14.68 4.70 -8.28
C TYR A 368 -15.35 3.95 -9.42
N SER A 369 -16.59 3.52 -9.23
CA SER A 369 -17.36 2.82 -10.26
C SER A 369 -18.08 3.82 -11.16
N PHE A 370 -17.96 3.63 -12.47
CA PHE A 370 -18.62 4.47 -13.46
C PHE A 370 -18.51 3.82 -14.84
N ASP A 371 -19.57 3.86 -15.63
CA ASP A 371 -19.56 3.52 -17.06
C ASP A 371 -18.70 4.57 -17.80
N TRP A 372 -17.37 4.36 -17.89
CA TRP A 372 -16.42 5.35 -18.36
C TRP A 372 -16.44 5.52 -19.89
N ASP A 373 -16.56 4.46 -20.63
CA ASP A 373 -16.49 4.48 -22.09
C ASP A 373 -17.85 4.48 -22.81
N GLY A 374 -18.96 4.42 -22.03
CA GLY A 374 -20.31 4.57 -22.54
C GLY A 374 -20.89 3.34 -23.21
N ASP A 375 -20.43 2.15 -22.81
CA ASP A 375 -20.94 0.89 -23.34
C ASP A 375 -22.14 0.34 -22.55
N GLY A 376 -22.37 0.84 -21.33
CA GLY A 376 -23.49 0.50 -20.46
C GLY A 376 -23.11 -0.39 -19.28
N ASP A 377 -21.82 -0.66 -19.12
CA ASP A 377 -21.28 -1.48 -18.04
C ASP A 377 -20.48 -0.61 -17.05
N GLU A 378 -20.54 -0.95 -15.76
CA GLU A 378 -19.75 -0.21 -14.77
C GLU A 378 -18.30 -0.65 -14.78
N ASP A 379 -17.42 0.30 -15.13
CA ASP A 379 -15.97 0.21 -15.08
C ASP A 379 -15.40 0.69 -13.75
N LEU A 380 -14.08 0.62 -13.61
CA LEU A 380 -13.38 1.16 -12.46
C LEU A 380 -12.36 2.23 -12.87
N ILE A 381 -12.50 3.42 -12.29
CA ILE A 381 -11.48 4.47 -12.32
C ILE A 381 -10.79 4.50 -10.97
N CYS A 382 -9.49 4.23 -10.94
CA CYS A 382 -8.75 4.02 -9.71
C CYS A 382 -7.62 5.03 -9.53
N GLY A 383 -7.48 5.58 -8.33
CA GLY A 383 -6.27 6.27 -7.87
C GLY A 383 -5.35 5.32 -7.08
N ASN A 384 -4.11 5.73 -6.78
CA ASN A 384 -3.18 4.93 -5.96
C ASN A 384 -2.09 5.77 -5.27
N THR A 385 -1.23 5.11 -4.49
CA THR A 385 -0.09 5.72 -3.79
C THR A 385 0.87 6.45 -4.74
N ALA A 386 1.20 5.85 -5.89
CA ALA A 386 2.14 6.44 -6.86
C ALA A 386 1.60 7.69 -7.57
N GLY A 387 0.32 8.04 -7.33
CA GLY A 387 -0.32 9.22 -7.89
C GLY A 387 -0.83 9.04 -9.32
N TYR A 388 -0.92 7.81 -9.79
CA TYR A 388 -1.56 7.50 -11.07
C TYR A 388 -3.08 7.51 -10.95
N ILE A 389 -3.74 7.69 -12.09
CA ILE A 389 -5.15 7.40 -12.27
C ILE A 389 -5.24 6.33 -13.36
N GLY A 390 -5.89 5.22 -13.05
CA GLY A 390 -6.05 4.06 -13.93
C GLY A 390 -7.50 3.83 -14.31
N PHE A 391 -7.68 3.20 -15.45
CA PHE A 391 -8.93 2.68 -15.97
C PHE A 391 -8.83 1.16 -16.05
N ILE A 392 -9.82 0.47 -15.51
CA ILE A 392 -9.97 -0.98 -15.56
C ILE A 392 -11.35 -1.24 -16.17
N GLU A 393 -11.35 -1.64 -17.43
CA GLU A 393 -12.54 -1.85 -18.23
C GLU A 393 -13.25 -3.14 -17.83
N ASN A 394 -14.55 -3.07 -17.67
CA ASN A 394 -15.45 -4.21 -17.60
C ASN A 394 -15.82 -4.62 -19.04
N LEU A 395 -15.35 -5.81 -19.46
CA LEU A 395 -15.42 -6.23 -20.87
C LEU A 395 -16.73 -6.87 -21.29
N ASP A 396 -17.61 -7.23 -20.35
CA ASP A 396 -18.80 -8.04 -20.65
C ASP A 396 -20.06 -7.68 -19.86
N GLY A 397 -19.94 -6.74 -18.90
CA GLY A 397 -21.05 -6.36 -18.02
C GLY A 397 -21.66 -7.51 -17.22
N GLY A 398 -20.87 -8.57 -17.00
CA GLY A 398 -21.31 -9.78 -16.30
C GLY A 398 -21.30 -9.64 -14.77
N ASP A 399 -21.87 -10.64 -14.09
CA ASP A 399 -21.79 -10.84 -12.64
C ASP A 399 -21.31 -12.27 -12.35
N PRO A 400 -20.03 -12.48 -11.98
CA PRO A 400 -18.96 -11.46 -11.82
C PRO A 400 -18.43 -10.91 -13.16
N PRO A 401 -17.97 -9.64 -13.20
CA PRO A 401 -17.42 -9.03 -14.40
C PRO A 401 -16.13 -9.67 -14.90
N LYS A 402 -15.89 -9.57 -16.20
CA LYS A 402 -14.62 -9.88 -16.83
C LYS A 402 -13.80 -8.59 -17.04
N TRP A 403 -12.63 -8.51 -16.44
CA TRP A 403 -11.83 -7.28 -16.42
C TRP A 403 -10.69 -7.27 -17.43
N ALA A 404 -10.42 -6.10 -18.00
CA ALA A 404 -9.20 -5.81 -18.72
C ALA A 404 -8.02 -5.52 -17.76
N ALA A 405 -6.81 -5.55 -18.29
CA ALA A 405 -5.64 -5.06 -17.55
C ALA A 405 -5.76 -3.55 -17.28
N PRO A 406 -5.30 -3.04 -16.11
CA PRO A 406 -5.34 -1.62 -15.82
C PRO A 406 -4.55 -0.78 -16.82
N VAL A 407 -5.14 0.31 -17.31
CA VAL A 407 -4.51 1.27 -18.20
C VAL A 407 -4.38 2.62 -17.51
N ARG A 408 -3.17 3.21 -17.48
CA ARG A 408 -2.96 4.55 -16.90
C ARG A 408 -3.58 5.62 -17.78
N LEU A 409 -4.48 6.43 -17.23
CA LEU A 409 -5.14 7.51 -17.94
C LEU A 409 -4.16 8.63 -18.31
N LYS A 410 -4.47 9.31 -19.41
CA LYS A 410 -3.68 10.44 -19.93
C LYS A 410 -4.51 11.71 -19.96
N ALA A 411 -3.90 12.83 -19.60
CA ALA A 411 -4.46 14.17 -19.81
C ALA A 411 -3.53 14.97 -20.71
N ASN A 412 -4.08 15.61 -21.73
CA ASN A 412 -3.33 16.32 -22.77
C ASN A 412 -2.16 15.47 -23.35
N GLY A 413 -2.42 14.17 -23.59
CA GLY A 413 -1.47 13.20 -24.15
C GLY A 413 -0.40 12.68 -23.19
N ARG A 414 -0.33 13.17 -21.95
CA ARG A 414 0.65 12.75 -20.93
C ARG A 414 -0.03 11.91 -19.86
N THR A 415 0.61 10.84 -19.40
CA THR A 415 0.12 10.03 -18.29
C THR A 415 -0.10 10.91 -17.07
N ILE A 416 -1.29 10.78 -16.46
CA ILE A 416 -1.62 11.49 -15.21
C ILE A 416 -0.80 10.85 -14.10
N ARG A 417 0.05 11.66 -13.47
CA ARG A 417 0.79 11.30 -12.27
C ARG A 417 0.97 12.54 -11.39
N ILE A 418 0.40 12.50 -10.21
CA ILE A 418 0.55 13.57 -9.20
C ILE A 418 1.54 13.06 -8.16
N MET A 419 2.62 13.79 -7.93
CA MET A 419 3.66 13.44 -6.94
C MET A 419 3.94 14.61 -6.02
N ALA A 420 4.46 14.31 -4.82
CA ALA A 420 4.95 15.32 -3.90
C ALA A 420 6.17 16.08 -4.46
N GLY A 421 7.01 15.39 -5.25
CA GLY A 421 8.23 15.96 -5.81
C GLY A 421 9.42 15.97 -4.83
N PRO A 422 10.58 16.51 -5.24
CA PRO A 422 11.84 16.34 -4.52
C PRO A 422 11.84 16.82 -3.07
N ASN A 423 11.06 17.84 -2.76
CA ASN A 423 10.94 18.35 -1.38
C ASN A 423 9.94 17.54 -0.53
N GLY A 424 9.23 16.61 -1.13
CA GLY A 424 8.20 15.82 -0.45
C GLY A 424 6.98 16.62 -0.04
N SER A 425 6.21 16.07 0.89
CA SER A 425 5.02 16.68 1.48
C SER A 425 5.21 16.76 3.01
N ILE A 426 4.20 16.45 3.82
CA ILE A 426 4.23 16.56 5.29
C ILE A 426 5.43 15.84 5.93
N GLN A 427 5.79 14.68 5.42
CA GLN A 427 6.86 13.84 5.95
C GLN A 427 8.22 14.11 5.28
N GLY A 428 8.31 15.15 4.46
CA GLY A 428 9.56 15.58 3.84
C GLY A 428 9.96 14.80 2.58
N PRO A 429 11.22 14.92 2.17
CA PRO A 429 11.73 14.39 0.91
C PRO A 429 11.53 12.88 0.72
N CYS A 430 11.38 12.09 1.78
CA CYS A 430 11.08 10.66 1.66
C CYS A 430 9.73 10.37 0.94
N GLU A 431 8.84 11.37 0.87
CA GLU A 431 7.56 11.25 0.16
C GLU A 431 7.65 11.64 -1.32
N ALA A 432 8.82 11.89 -1.87
CA ALA A 432 9.00 12.50 -3.20
C ALA A 432 8.19 11.84 -4.33
N LYS A 433 8.03 10.52 -4.29
CA LYS A 433 7.34 9.72 -5.31
C LYS A 433 5.86 9.47 -5.01
N TRP A 434 5.38 9.80 -3.81
CA TRP A 434 4.00 9.56 -3.42
C TRP A 434 3.05 10.64 -3.97
N GLY A 435 1.85 10.21 -4.32
CA GLY A 435 0.80 11.08 -4.84
C GLY A 435 -0.55 10.88 -4.16
N TYR A 436 -0.87 9.65 -3.80
CA TYR A 436 -2.10 9.29 -3.07
C TYR A 436 -3.35 9.92 -3.69
N THR A 437 -3.57 9.67 -4.96
CA THR A 437 -4.76 10.17 -5.67
C THR A 437 -6.03 9.52 -5.14
N THR A 438 -7.04 10.34 -4.94
CA THR A 438 -8.42 9.95 -4.62
C THR A 438 -9.35 10.75 -5.52
N LEU A 439 -10.41 10.15 -6.03
CA LEU A 439 -11.19 10.77 -7.09
C LEU A 439 -12.69 10.50 -6.99
N SER A 440 -13.45 11.27 -7.79
CA SER A 440 -14.81 11.01 -8.22
C SER A 440 -14.95 11.30 -9.70
N VAL A 441 -15.89 10.64 -10.34
CA VAL A 441 -16.26 10.84 -11.75
C VAL A 441 -17.68 11.41 -11.80
N ALA A 442 -17.86 12.53 -12.50
CA ALA A 442 -19.18 13.15 -12.71
C ALA A 442 -19.11 14.17 -13.85
N ASP A 443 -20.22 14.47 -14.46
CA ASP A 443 -20.36 15.62 -15.37
C ASP A 443 -20.29 16.91 -14.55
N TRP A 444 -19.06 17.46 -14.41
CA TRP A 444 -18.80 18.60 -13.54
C TRP A 444 -19.22 19.93 -14.17
N ASN A 445 -19.12 20.06 -15.47
CA ASN A 445 -19.44 21.29 -16.20
C ASN A 445 -20.85 21.30 -16.82
N HIS A 446 -21.60 20.20 -16.70
CA HIS A 446 -22.93 19.97 -17.31
C HIS A 446 -22.89 20.01 -18.84
N ASP A 447 -21.90 19.40 -19.45
CA ASP A 447 -21.80 19.23 -20.92
C ASP A 447 -22.23 17.83 -21.40
N GLY A 448 -22.60 16.94 -20.48
CA GLY A 448 -23.02 15.58 -20.76
C GLY A 448 -21.89 14.55 -20.80
N LEU A 449 -20.65 14.97 -20.48
CA LEU A 449 -19.47 14.10 -20.46
C LEU A 449 -18.95 13.88 -19.03
N PRO A 450 -18.49 12.68 -18.69
CA PRO A 450 -17.90 12.42 -17.38
C PRO A 450 -16.50 13.05 -17.27
N ASP A 451 -16.32 13.88 -16.24
CA ASP A 451 -15.05 14.48 -15.83
C ASP A 451 -14.45 13.74 -14.64
N ILE A 452 -13.17 13.96 -14.34
CA ILE A 452 -12.52 13.43 -13.14
C ILE A 452 -12.14 14.59 -12.20
N ILE A 453 -12.65 14.53 -10.98
CA ILE A 453 -12.28 15.43 -9.89
C ILE A 453 -11.38 14.64 -8.93
N VAL A 454 -10.16 15.17 -8.66
CA VAL A 454 -9.15 14.47 -7.90
C VAL A 454 -8.60 15.32 -6.74
N ASN A 455 -8.37 14.68 -5.60
CA ASN A 455 -7.52 15.16 -4.52
C ASN A 455 -6.28 14.25 -4.41
N SER A 456 -5.25 14.72 -3.73
CA SER A 456 -3.96 14.02 -3.69
C SER A 456 -3.19 14.31 -2.40
N ILE A 457 -1.92 13.96 -2.38
CA ILE A 457 -0.96 14.29 -1.32
C ILE A 457 -0.88 15.80 -1.04
N TRP A 458 -1.29 16.64 -1.98
CA TRP A 458 -1.24 18.09 -1.82
C TRP A 458 -2.50 18.70 -1.19
N GLY A 459 -3.60 17.96 -1.07
CA GLY A 459 -4.88 18.54 -0.65
C GLY A 459 -5.43 19.61 -1.59
N LYS A 460 -4.85 19.75 -2.79
CA LYS A 460 -5.34 20.63 -3.86
C LYS A 460 -6.33 19.85 -4.70
N VAL A 461 -7.56 20.33 -4.80
CA VAL A 461 -8.59 19.67 -5.58
C VAL A 461 -8.50 20.10 -7.03
N LEU A 462 -8.32 19.15 -7.92
CA LEU A 462 -8.13 19.36 -9.36
C LEU A 462 -9.28 18.76 -10.15
N TRP A 463 -9.52 19.31 -11.31
CA TRP A 463 -10.51 18.89 -12.30
C TRP A 463 -9.82 18.59 -13.64
N TYR A 464 -10.03 17.39 -14.14
CA TYR A 464 -9.66 16.96 -15.49
C TYR A 464 -10.94 16.90 -16.32
N GLU A 465 -11.13 17.91 -17.19
CA GLU A 465 -12.27 18.02 -18.09
C GLU A 465 -12.18 16.99 -19.22
N ASN A 466 -13.26 16.27 -19.47
CA ASN A 466 -13.38 15.41 -20.64
C ASN A 466 -13.79 16.25 -21.85
N VAL A 467 -12.87 16.44 -22.78
CA VAL A 467 -13.06 17.17 -24.04
C VAL A 467 -13.17 16.22 -25.24
N GLY A 468 -13.43 14.95 -25.00
CA GLY A 468 -13.62 13.90 -25.97
C GLY A 468 -15.08 13.66 -26.31
N THR A 469 -15.47 12.41 -26.29
CA THR A 469 -16.87 11.96 -26.43
C THR A 469 -17.19 10.95 -25.36
N ARG A 470 -18.45 10.58 -25.18
CA ARG A 470 -18.90 9.58 -24.21
C ARG A 470 -18.21 8.22 -24.42
N ARG A 471 -18.04 7.79 -25.70
CA ARG A 471 -17.38 6.52 -26.06
C ARG A 471 -15.86 6.60 -26.23
N LYS A 472 -15.29 7.78 -26.26
CA LYS A 472 -13.83 8.01 -26.39
C LYS A 472 -13.45 9.19 -25.51
N PRO A 473 -13.42 9.03 -24.20
CA PRO A 473 -13.03 10.09 -23.28
C PRO A 473 -11.62 10.60 -23.58
N ARG A 474 -11.43 11.90 -23.49
CA ARG A 474 -10.13 12.56 -23.67
C ARG A 474 -9.99 13.70 -22.68
N LEU A 475 -9.13 13.52 -21.71
CA LEU A 475 -8.97 14.48 -20.62
C LEU A 475 -8.05 15.64 -21.04
N ALA A 476 -8.49 16.85 -20.75
CA ALA A 476 -7.68 18.06 -20.83
C ALA A 476 -6.70 18.15 -19.64
N ALA A 477 -5.76 19.10 -19.71
CA ALA A 477 -4.87 19.38 -18.59
C ALA A 477 -5.66 19.78 -17.33
N ALA A 478 -5.16 19.37 -16.16
CA ALA A 478 -5.79 19.66 -14.87
C ALA A 478 -6.02 21.16 -14.64
N LYS A 479 -7.19 21.49 -14.13
CA LYS A 479 -7.55 22.83 -13.63
C LYS A 479 -7.84 22.77 -12.13
N PRO A 480 -7.43 23.76 -11.31
CA PRO A 480 -7.82 23.80 -9.91
C PRO A 480 -9.33 24.09 -9.76
N ILE A 481 -9.99 23.37 -8.85
CA ILE A 481 -11.34 23.72 -8.43
C ILE A 481 -11.29 25.05 -7.66
N ARG A 482 -12.23 25.94 -7.95
CA ARG A 482 -12.34 27.28 -7.37
C ARG A 482 -13.63 27.43 -6.59
N VAL A 483 -13.55 28.12 -5.45
CA VAL A 483 -14.67 28.45 -4.57
C VAL A 483 -14.86 29.95 -4.52
N GLU A 484 -16.10 30.43 -4.51
CA GLU A 484 -16.45 31.85 -4.36
C GLU A 484 -16.33 32.27 -2.88
N TRP A 485 -15.08 32.28 -2.37
CA TRP A 485 -14.79 32.69 -1.00
C TRP A 485 -15.23 34.14 -0.78
N GLU A 486 -15.79 34.44 0.39
CA GLU A 486 -16.09 35.79 0.82
C GLU A 486 -14.81 36.54 1.19
N GLU A 487 -13.85 35.81 1.78
CA GLU A 487 -12.51 36.25 2.15
C GLU A 487 -11.43 35.42 1.43
N LYS A 488 -10.18 35.49 1.90
CA LYS A 488 -9.09 34.65 1.41
C LYS A 488 -9.37 33.16 1.73
N PRO A 489 -9.03 32.25 0.83
CA PRO A 489 -9.15 30.82 1.10
C PRO A 489 -8.45 30.44 2.40
N PRO A 490 -9.04 29.59 3.25
CA PRO A 490 -8.42 29.14 4.47
C PRO A 490 -7.13 28.38 4.17
N LYS A 491 -6.07 28.64 4.94
CA LYS A 491 -4.83 27.85 4.89
C LYS A 491 -4.98 26.62 5.77
N PRO A 492 -4.85 25.39 5.24
CA PRO A 492 -4.81 24.20 6.08
C PRO A 492 -3.64 24.22 7.06
N ALA A 493 -3.88 23.79 8.31
CA ALA A 493 -2.86 23.81 9.36
C ALA A 493 -1.71 22.81 9.13
N TRP A 494 -1.95 21.80 8.28
CA TRP A 494 -1.02 20.70 8.01
C TRP A 494 0.07 21.02 6.98
N ASN A 495 0.00 22.17 6.26
CA ASN A 495 0.96 22.53 5.21
C ASN A 495 1.63 23.89 5.47
N TRP A 496 2.68 24.20 4.68
CA TRP A 496 3.40 25.49 4.70
C TRP A 496 2.88 26.50 3.67
N TRP A 497 2.25 26.03 2.56
CA TRP A 497 1.77 26.87 1.46
C TRP A 497 0.34 27.37 1.67
N ARG A 498 -0.01 28.46 1.00
CA ARG A 498 -1.36 29.03 0.97
C ARG A 498 -2.02 28.72 -0.39
N PRO A 499 -3.34 28.51 -0.43
CA PRO A 499 -4.08 28.43 -1.68
C PRO A 499 -3.92 29.70 -2.52
N GLU A 500 -3.72 29.53 -3.83
CA GLU A 500 -3.61 30.65 -4.78
C GLU A 500 -4.99 31.14 -5.21
N GLY A 501 -5.18 32.45 -5.22
CA GLY A 501 -6.43 33.09 -5.67
C GLY A 501 -7.66 32.53 -4.95
N LYS A 502 -8.56 31.86 -5.69
CA LYS A 502 -9.78 31.21 -5.17
C LYS A 502 -9.69 29.67 -5.16
N ASN A 503 -8.51 29.09 -5.35
CA ASN A 503 -8.33 27.65 -5.43
C ASN A 503 -8.72 26.96 -4.13
N LEU A 504 -9.38 25.81 -4.24
CA LEU A 504 -9.74 24.97 -3.11
C LEU A 504 -8.53 24.15 -2.64
N ALA A 505 -8.20 24.32 -1.37
CA ALA A 505 -7.30 23.42 -0.66
C ALA A 505 -7.98 22.93 0.62
N THR A 506 -7.80 21.65 0.92
CA THR A 506 -8.45 20.94 2.00
C THR A 506 -7.50 19.94 2.62
N GLN A 507 -8.00 19.00 3.39
CA GLN A 507 -7.14 17.93 3.88
C GLN A 507 -6.69 17.02 2.73
N TRP A 508 -5.47 16.56 2.82
CA TRP A 508 -4.82 15.71 1.82
C TRP A 508 -5.38 14.28 1.84
N ARG A 509 -5.33 13.59 0.69
CA ARG A 509 -5.78 12.19 0.55
C ARG A 509 -7.25 11.97 0.95
N THR A 510 -8.13 12.96 0.78
CA THR A 510 -9.56 12.85 1.09
C THR A 510 -10.39 12.79 -0.19
N THR A 511 -11.42 11.93 -0.23
CA THR A 511 -12.27 11.79 -1.42
C THR A 511 -13.09 13.05 -1.66
N PRO A 512 -13.03 13.64 -2.86
CA PRO A 512 -13.92 14.72 -3.29
C PRO A 512 -15.22 14.10 -3.84
N VAL A 513 -16.23 13.88 -3.00
CA VAL A 513 -17.48 13.27 -3.45
C VAL A 513 -18.31 14.28 -4.22
N ILE A 514 -18.62 13.97 -5.47
CA ILE A 514 -19.48 14.77 -6.33
C ILE A 514 -20.88 14.15 -6.35
N ILE A 515 -21.86 14.91 -5.94
CA ILE A 515 -23.25 14.47 -5.81
C ILE A 515 -24.19 15.67 -5.82
N ASP A 516 -25.36 15.57 -6.47
CA ASP A 516 -26.45 16.53 -6.30
C ASP A 516 -27.12 16.31 -4.92
N TYR A 517 -26.52 16.90 -3.87
CA TYR A 517 -26.90 16.61 -2.48
C TYR A 517 -28.21 17.26 -2.07
N ASP A 518 -28.49 18.47 -2.55
CA ASP A 518 -29.71 19.21 -2.25
C ASP A 518 -30.82 19.06 -3.31
N LYS A 519 -30.57 18.22 -4.33
CA LYS A 519 -31.51 17.86 -5.42
C LYS A 519 -31.97 19.09 -6.24
N ASP A 520 -31.04 20.04 -6.47
CA ASP A 520 -31.30 21.21 -7.32
C ASP A 520 -30.92 20.99 -8.79
N GLY A 521 -30.44 19.80 -9.15
CA GLY A 521 -30.00 19.41 -10.47
C GLY A 521 -28.56 19.80 -10.78
N LEU A 522 -27.78 20.26 -9.80
CA LEU A 522 -26.38 20.61 -9.95
C LEU A 522 -25.49 19.71 -9.08
N ASN A 523 -24.38 19.24 -9.65
CA ASN A 523 -23.41 18.46 -8.91
C ASN A 523 -22.67 19.30 -7.87
N ASP A 524 -22.94 19.07 -6.59
CA ASP A 524 -22.25 19.66 -5.44
C ASP A 524 -20.93 18.93 -5.15
N LEU A 525 -20.13 19.47 -4.23
CA LEU A 525 -18.94 18.81 -3.70
C LEU A 525 -19.09 18.58 -2.18
N VAL A 526 -19.01 17.32 -1.76
CA VAL A 526 -18.95 16.97 -0.33
C VAL A 526 -17.57 16.40 -0.03
N MET A 527 -16.85 17.02 0.90
CA MET A 527 -15.54 16.55 1.35
C MET A 527 -15.18 17.17 2.71
N LEU A 528 -13.99 16.88 3.24
CA LEU A 528 -13.53 17.54 4.47
C LEU A 528 -13.09 18.97 4.19
N ASP A 529 -13.41 19.89 5.12
CA ASP A 529 -12.79 21.21 5.14
C ASP A 529 -11.33 21.17 5.68
N HIS A 530 -10.66 22.30 5.74
CA HIS A 530 -9.27 22.42 6.21
C HIS A 530 -9.07 22.01 7.68
N GLU A 531 -10.14 21.95 8.49
CA GLU A 531 -10.12 21.52 9.90
C GLU A 531 -10.58 20.05 10.09
N GLY A 532 -11.01 19.36 9.02
CA GLY A 532 -11.42 17.96 9.05
C GLY A 532 -12.90 17.73 9.33
N TYR A 533 -13.74 18.75 9.25
CA TYR A 533 -15.19 18.59 9.28
C TYR A 533 -15.72 18.20 7.91
N LEU A 534 -16.69 17.29 7.87
CA LEU A 534 -17.43 17.00 6.65
C LEU A 534 -18.32 18.20 6.30
N VAL A 535 -18.20 18.69 5.07
CA VAL A 535 -18.88 19.91 4.61
C VAL A 535 -19.49 19.73 3.23
N LEU A 536 -20.51 20.51 2.94
CA LEU A 536 -21.13 20.66 1.65
C LEU A 536 -20.70 21.99 1.01
N PHE A 537 -20.06 21.91 -0.15
CA PHE A 537 -19.85 23.03 -1.07
C PHE A 537 -20.95 22.99 -2.12
N ARG A 538 -21.95 23.86 -2.00
CA ARG A 538 -23.04 23.91 -2.95
C ARG A 538 -22.61 24.47 -4.29
N ARG A 539 -23.11 23.88 -5.37
CA ARG A 539 -23.02 24.44 -6.70
C ARG A 539 -24.18 25.44 -6.91
N ALA A 540 -23.92 26.51 -7.63
CA ALA A 540 -24.93 27.48 -7.95
C ALA A 540 -24.75 28.06 -9.35
N ARG A 541 -25.84 28.25 -10.06
CA ARG A 541 -25.87 28.94 -11.36
C ARG A 541 -25.91 30.45 -11.15
N LYS A 542 -24.88 31.15 -11.60
CA LYS A 542 -24.78 32.63 -11.58
C LYS A 542 -24.65 33.16 -13.00
N LYS A 543 -24.78 34.47 -13.19
CA LYS A 543 -24.61 35.12 -14.51
C LYS A 543 -23.27 34.78 -15.19
N SER A 544 -22.22 34.54 -14.39
CA SER A 544 -20.88 34.16 -14.85
C SER A 544 -20.64 32.65 -14.98
N GLY A 545 -21.70 31.83 -15.02
CA GLY A 545 -21.64 30.37 -15.11
C GLY A 545 -21.77 29.65 -13.75
N LEU A 546 -21.49 28.36 -13.76
CA LEU A 546 -21.55 27.53 -12.56
C LEU A 546 -20.45 27.91 -11.56
N LYS A 547 -20.81 28.06 -10.29
CA LYS A 547 -19.92 28.45 -9.20
C LYS A 547 -20.05 27.53 -8.01
N LEU A 548 -18.95 27.22 -7.36
CA LEU A 548 -18.91 26.51 -6.09
C LEU A 548 -18.93 27.55 -4.96
N LEU A 549 -19.88 27.43 -4.05
CA LEU A 549 -20.06 28.35 -2.92
C LEU A 549 -19.17 27.92 -1.75
N PRO A 550 -18.90 28.83 -0.79
CA PRO A 550 -18.19 28.50 0.44
C PRO A 550 -18.83 27.33 1.20
N PRO A 551 -18.03 26.50 1.90
CA PRO A 551 -18.54 25.29 2.54
C PRO A 551 -19.47 25.58 3.72
N LYS A 552 -20.43 24.66 3.93
CA LYS A 552 -21.29 24.66 5.12
C LYS A 552 -21.16 23.34 5.88
N ARG A 553 -21.03 23.41 7.21
CA ARG A 553 -21.00 22.25 8.12
C ARG A 553 -22.42 21.77 8.42
N VAL A 554 -23.01 21.09 7.45
CA VAL A 554 -24.41 20.63 7.50
C VAL A 554 -24.56 19.18 7.99
N PHE A 555 -23.46 18.51 8.32
CA PHE A 555 -23.46 17.13 8.80
C PHE A 555 -23.20 17.08 10.30
N ALA A 556 -23.92 16.20 11.02
CA ALA A 556 -23.79 15.98 12.47
C ALA A 556 -23.86 14.48 12.80
N CYS A 557 -23.37 14.09 13.94
CA CYS A 557 -23.54 12.73 14.46
C CYS A 557 -24.11 12.76 15.88
N GLU A 558 -24.94 11.77 16.25
CA GLU A 558 -25.71 11.81 17.51
C GLU A 558 -24.87 11.57 18.74
N LYS A 559 -24.03 10.54 18.74
CA LYS A 559 -23.33 10.07 19.95
C LYS A 559 -21.82 10.32 19.89
N VAL A 560 -21.24 10.30 18.70
CA VAL A 560 -19.82 10.52 18.46
C VAL A 560 -19.70 11.46 17.27
N SER A 561 -19.12 12.61 17.45
CA SER A 561 -19.00 13.60 16.36
C SER A 561 -17.57 13.84 15.89
N VAL A 562 -16.57 13.32 16.61
CA VAL A 562 -15.15 13.46 16.27
C VAL A 562 -14.49 12.08 16.19
N PHE A 563 -13.78 11.86 15.10
CA PHE A 563 -13.05 10.63 14.80
C PHE A 563 -11.57 10.92 14.50
N ASP A 564 -10.70 9.95 14.70
CA ASP A 564 -9.30 10.02 14.29
C ASP A 564 -9.13 9.65 12.79
N SER A 565 -7.89 9.64 12.33
CA SER A 565 -7.58 9.34 10.91
C SER A 565 -7.94 7.90 10.47
N ILE A 566 -8.20 6.99 11.42
CA ILE A 566 -8.59 5.58 11.16
C ILE A 566 -10.08 5.37 11.49
N HIS A 567 -10.86 6.43 11.65
CA HIS A 567 -12.27 6.36 12.05
C HIS A 567 -12.49 5.67 13.40
N ARG A 568 -11.71 6.05 14.42
CA ARG A 568 -11.99 5.65 15.80
C ARG A 568 -12.63 6.80 16.57
N PRO A 569 -13.65 6.52 17.38
CA PRO A 569 -14.32 7.55 18.19
C PRO A 569 -13.34 8.27 19.12
N LYS A 570 -13.38 9.61 19.15
CA LYS A 570 -12.57 10.46 20.04
C LYS A 570 -13.36 11.20 21.08
N ASN A 571 -14.66 11.32 20.92
CA ASN A 571 -15.57 11.86 21.90
C ASN A 571 -16.80 10.95 22.09
N LYS A 572 -17.57 11.21 23.13
CA LYS A 572 -18.83 10.52 23.40
C LYS A 572 -20.04 11.46 23.32
N THR A 573 -19.87 12.62 22.69
CA THR A 573 -20.92 13.64 22.55
C THR A 573 -21.22 13.85 21.09
N GLY A 574 -22.51 14.00 20.76
CA GLY A 574 -22.95 14.38 19.44
C GLY A 574 -22.52 15.81 19.07
N GLY A 575 -22.63 16.15 17.82
CA GLY A 575 -22.32 17.48 17.30
C GLY A 575 -21.97 17.49 15.81
N VAL A 576 -21.34 18.54 15.34
CA VAL A 576 -20.90 18.66 13.95
C VAL A 576 -19.90 17.55 13.64
N LEU A 577 -20.13 16.84 12.53
CA LEU A 577 -19.36 15.67 12.15
C LEU A 577 -17.95 16.06 11.70
N ARG A 578 -16.96 15.61 12.45
CA ARG A 578 -15.54 15.78 12.18
C ARG A 578 -14.88 14.43 11.99
N LEU A 579 -14.58 14.10 10.74
CA LEU A 579 -14.03 12.78 10.40
C LEU A 579 -12.50 12.70 10.55
N ASN A 580 -11.84 13.83 10.82
CA ASN A 580 -10.40 13.86 11.05
C ASN A 580 -10.02 15.09 11.91
N ASP A 581 -9.18 14.92 12.93
CA ASP A 581 -8.79 15.98 13.86
C ASP A 581 -7.61 16.87 13.42
N GLY A 582 -7.15 16.72 12.23
CA GLY A 582 -6.66 17.72 11.32
C GLY A 582 -5.36 18.46 11.51
N SER A 583 -4.42 18.13 12.38
CA SER A 583 -3.07 18.68 12.32
C SER A 583 -2.16 17.84 11.39
N ALA A 584 -0.97 18.36 11.03
CA ALA A 584 0.02 17.61 10.22
C ALA A 584 0.21 16.18 10.75
N GLY A 585 0.34 15.21 9.85
CA GLY A 585 0.39 13.78 10.16
C GLY A 585 -0.91 13.14 10.63
N LYS A 586 -1.86 13.91 11.11
CA LYS A 586 -3.19 13.47 11.55
C LYS A 586 -4.32 13.92 10.63
N SER A 587 -4.04 14.83 9.70
CA SER A 587 -4.98 15.24 8.68
C SER A 587 -5.02 14.23 7.52
N GLY A 588 -6.11 14.24 6.75
CA GLY A 588 -6.22 13.48 5.54
C GLY A 588 -6.59 12.01 5.74
N ARG A 589 -6.34 11.20 4.70
CA ARG A 589 -6.64 9.75 4.63
C ARG A 589 -8.12 9.39 4.71
N ARG A 590 -9.05 10.35 4.60
CA ARG A 590 -10.47 10.08 4.68
C ARG A 590 -11.06 9.79 3.29
N LYS A 591 -11.58 8.56 3.12
CA LYS A 591 -12.29 8.10 1.92
C LYS A 591 -13.71 7.78 2.31
N LEU A 592 -14.65 8.19 1.47
CA LEU A 592 -16.06 7.95 1.74
C LEU A 592 -16.88 7.95 0.44
N CYS A 593 -18.02 7.30 0.48
CA CYS A 593 -19.08 7.41 -0.53
C CYS A 593 -20.45 7.58 0.15
N PHE A 594 -21.40 8.11 -0.59
CA PHE A 594 -22.80 8.19 -0.18
C PHE A 594 -23.60 7.11 -0.87
N VAL A 595 -24.44 6.41 -0.13
CA VAL A 595 -25.32 5.33 -0.60
C VAL A 595 -26.48 5.19 0.36
N ASP A 596 -27.64 4.74 -0.11
CA ASP A 596 -28.69 4.21 0.74
C ASP A 596 -28.37 2.75 1.09
N TRP A 597 -27.50 2.58 2.11
CA TRP A 597 -26.94 1.27 2.41
C TRP A 597 -27.95 0.30 3.00
N ASN A 598 -28.85 0.79 3.83
CA ASN A 598 -29.88 -0.03 4.50
C ASN A 598 -31.25 0.00 3.81
N LEU A 599 -31.36 0.59 2.62
CA LEU A 599 -32.55 0.69 1.79
C LEU A 599 -33.72 1.42 2.49
N ASP A 600 -33.44 2.42 3.35
CA ASP A 600 -34.46 3.22 4.03
C ASP A 600 -34.85 4.50 3.26
N GLY A 601 -34.31 4.72 2.07
CA GLY A 601 -34.58 5.87 1.22
C GLY A 601 -33.73 7.10 1.55
N ARG A 602 -32.72 6.97 2.44
CA ARG A 602 -31.84 8.06 2.86
C ARG A 602 -30.41 7.81 2.43
N GLN A 603 -29.70 8.89 2.11
CA GLN A 603 -28.28 8.82 1.78
C GLN A 603 -27.44 8.66 3.04
N ASP A 604 -26.90 7.47 3.27
CA ASP A 604 -25.93 7.14 4.31
C ASP A 604 -24.50 7.46 3.89
N ILE A 605 -23.53 7.20 4.76
CA ILE A 605 -22.12 7.35 4.46
C ILE A 605 -21.40 6.04 4.78
N LEU A 606 -20.73 5.46 3.80
CA LEU A 606 -19.69 4.48 4.03
C LEU A 606 -18.34 5.20 4.07
N VAL A 607 -17.59 5.01 5.16
CA VAL A 607 -16.33 5.71 5.39
C VAL A 607 -15.22 4.72 5.73
N ASN A 608 -14.00 4.99 5.26
CA ASN A 608 -12.86 4.14 5.52
C ASN A 608 -12.53 3.99 7.01
N SER A 609 -12.14 2.78 7.40
CA SER A 609 -11.64 2.41 8.72
C SER A 609 -10.56 1.34 8.57
N GLN A 610 -10.49 0.32 9.40
CA GLN A 610 -9.69 -0.88 9.13
C GLN A 610 -10.27 -1.73 7.96
N ASN A 611 -11.57 -1.59 7.72
CA ASN A 611 -12.25 -1.93 6.47
C ASN A 611 -13.17 -0.79 6.05
N VAL A 612 -14.45 -0.81 6.37
CA VAL A 612 -15.43 0.24 6.10
C VAL A 612 -16.35 0.39 7.30
N SER A 613 -16.60 1.60 7.74
CA SER A 613 -17.58 1.91 8.78
C SER A 613 -18.83 2.52 8.18
N PHE A 614 -19.96 2.21 8.78
CA PHE A 614 -21.28 2.63 8.35
C PHE A 614 -21.83 3.75 9.23
N LEU A 615 -22.00 4.94 8.65
CA LEU A 615 -22.69 6.06 9.27
C LEU A 615 -24.11 6.15 8.69
N ARG A 616 -25.09 5.64 9.43
CA ARG A 616 -26.50 5.63 9.03
C ARG A 616 -27.13 7.00 9.28
N LYS A 617 -27.84 7.53 8.28
CA LYS A 617 -28.57 8.79 8.40
C LYS A 617 -29.87 8.60 9.17
N THR A 618 -30.00 9.21 10.34
CA THR A 618 -31.18 9.09 11.21
C THR A 618 -32.23 10.17 10.97
N GLY A 619 -31.85 11.30 10.35
CA GLY A 619 -32.79 12.37 10.06
C GLY A 619 -32.17 13.74 9.86
N GLN A 620 -32.91 14.77 10.28
CA GLN A 620 -32.46 16.16 10.30
C GLN A 620 -32.81 16.82 11.64
N ALA A 621 -31.88 17.58 12.19
CA ALA A 621 -32.09 18.38 13.38
C ALA A 621 -31.30 19.70 13.29
N ASN A 622 -31.94 20.82 13.65
CA ASN A 622 -31.32 22.16 13.66
C ASN A 622 -30.63 22.52 12.32
N GLY A 623 -31.27 22.15 11.20
CA GLY A 623 -30.74 22.41 9.85
C GLY A 623 -29.53 21.55 9.46
N LYS A 624 -29.26 20.47 10.19
CA LYS A 624 -28.17 19.51 9.91
C LYS A 624 -28.73 18.12 9.61
N HIS A 625 -28.07 17.40 8.70
CA HIS A 625 -28.28 15.98 8.48
C HIS A 625 -27.59 15.20 9.60
N VAL A 626 -28.33 14.34 10.28
CA VAL A 626 -27.85 13.65 11.48
C VAL A 626 -27.60 12.19 11.16
N PHE A 627 -26.45 11.71 11.61
CA PHE A 627 -25.99 10.33 11.42
C PHE A 627 -25.77 9.65 12.77
N THR A 628 -25.75 8.34 12.77
CA THR A 628 -25.25 7.49 13.86
C THR A 628 -24.19 6.55 13.32
N ASP A 629 -23.16 6.27 14.11
CA ASP A 629 -22.10 5.32 13.78
C ASP A 629 -22.56 3.91 14.19
N ASP A 630 -22.88 3.09 13.22
CA ASP A 630 -23.33 1.69 13.43
C ASP A 630 -22.14 0.70 13.39
N GLY A 631 -20.89 1.20 13.23
CA GLY A 631 -19.67 0.40 13.27
C GLY A 631 -19.19 -0.10 11.91
N MET A 632 -18.31 -1.08 11.93
CA MET A 632 -17.73 -1.68 10.73
C MET A 632 -18.72 -2.64 10.06
N VAL A 633 -18.72 -2.67 8.72
CA VAL A 633 -19.60 -3.53 7.92
C VAL A 633 -19.11 -4.98 7.85
N ASP A 634 -17.85 -5.24 8.15
CA ASP A 634 -17.19 -6.56 8.14
C ASP A 634 -16.04 -6.58 9.15
N ASP A 635 -15.67 -7.75 9.64
CA ASP A 635 -14.60 -7.93 10.64
C ASP A 635 -13.20 -8.04 10.01
N ARG A 636 -13.09 -8.21 8.70
CA ARG A 636 -11.81 -8.34 8.00
C ARG A 636 -11.01 -7.04 8.08
N VAL A 637 -9.75 -7.14 8.42
CA VAL A 637 -8.82 -6.00 8.43
C VAL A 637 -8.14 -5.88 7.07
N LEU A 638 -8.53 -4.89 6.29
CA LEU A 638 -8.00 -4.63 4.94
C LEU A 638 -6.89 -3.58 4.92
N ALA A 639 -6.67 -2.87 6.00
CA ALA A 639 -5.62 -1.85 6.07
C ALA A 639 -5.10 -1.62 7.49
N GLY A 640 -3.82 -1.22 7.58
CA GLY A 640 -3.22 -0.58 8.74
C GLY A 640 -3.32 0.96 8.68
N HIS A 641 -3.44 1.52 7.46
CA HIS A 641 -3.49 2.97 7.22
C HIS A 641 -4.85 3.43 6.71
N THR A 642 -5.37 2.84 5.63
CA THR A 642 -6.62 3.31 4.99
C THR A 642 -7.14 2.32 3.96
N THR A 643 -8.45 2.20 3.88
CA THR A 643 -9.21 1.59 2.77
C THR A 643 -9.85 2.69 1.92
N SER A 644 -10.59 2.32 0.89
CA SER A 644 -11.38 3.26 0.07
C SER A 644 -12.68 2.60 -0.39
N PRO A 645 -13.81 2.88 0.26
CA PRO A 645 -15.09 2.34 -0.15
C PRO A 645 -15.67 3.10 -1.35
N THR A 646 -16.34 2.36 -2.22
CA THR A 646 -17.29 2.82 -3.24
C THR A 646 -18.41 1.77 -3.37
N THR A 647 -19.42 2.05 -4.17
CA THR A 647 -20.50 1.09 -4.46
C THR A 647 -20.55 0.77 -5.94
N VAL A 648 -21.03 -0.43 -6.27
CA VAL A 648 -21.21 -0.97 -7.60
C VAL A 648 -22.57 -1.68 -7.69
N ASP A 649 -23.13 -1.82 -8.87
CA ASP A 649 -24.36 -2.59 -9.12
C ASP A 649 -24.18 -3.49 -10.36
N TRP A 650 -23.22 -4.45 -10.25
CA TRP A 650 -22.91 -5.34 -11.38
C TRP A 650 -24.01 -6.34 -11.68
N ASN A 651 -24.75 -6.76 -10.66
CA ASN A 651 -25.90 -7.68 -10.82
C ASN A 651 -27.16 -6.98 -11.32
N LYS A 652 -27.11 -5.64 -11.49
CA LYS A 652 -28.19 -4.77 -12.03
C LYS A 652 -29.51 -4.91 -11.28
N ASP A 653 -29.47 -5.20 -9.95
CA ASP A 653 -30.66 -5.29 -9.09
C ASP A 653 -31.09 -3.92 -8.52
N GLY A 654 -30.31 -2.89 -8.78
CA GLY A 654 -30.53 -1.52 -8.34
C GLY A 654 -30.20 -1.32 -6.85
N ILE A 655 -29.41 -2.20 -6.24
CA ILE A 655 -28.87 -2.08 -4.88
C ILE A 655 -27.37 -1.90 -4.99
N GLY A 656 -26.84 -0.91 -4.30
CA GLY A 656 -25.39 -0.70 -4.28
C GLY A 656 -24.69 -1.77 -3.44
N ASP A 657 -23.88 -2.61 -4.10
CA ASP A 657 -22.96 -3.53 -3.46
C ASP A 657 -21.69 -2.80 -3.03
N LEU A 658 -20.94 -3.33 -2.08
CA LEU A 658 -19.72 -2.68 -1.59
C LEU A 658 -18.49 -3.14 -2.37
N LEU A 659 -17.74 -2.17 -2.91
CA LEU A 659 -16.40 -2.36 -3.43
C LEU A 659 -15.39 -1.57 -2.59
N VAL A 660 -14.34 -2.22 -2.14
CA VAL A 660 -13.33 -1.61 -1.27
C VAL A 660 -11.95 -1.73 -1.89
N GLY A 661 -11.30 -0.60 -2.10
CA GLY A 661 -9.87 -0.56 -2.36
C GLY A 661 -9.09 -0.74 -1.06
N ALA A 662 -8.19 -1.72 -1.02
CA ALA A 662 -7.41 -2.05 0.17
C ALA A 662 -5.99 -1.47 0.13
N GLU A 663 -5.28 -1.56 1.26
CA GLU A 663 -3.91 -1.06 1.39
C GLU A 663 -2.93 -1.82 0.48
N ASP A 664 -3.16 -3.11 0.28
CA ASP A 664 -2.38 -3.96 -0.61
C ASP A 664 -2.56 -3.67 -2.11
N GLY A 665 -3.48 -2.77 -2.46
CA GLY A 665 -3.78 -2.41 -3.84
C GLY A 665 -4.74 -3.34 -4.57
N PHE A 666 -5.22 -4.39 -3.90
CA PHE A 666 -6.30 -5.25 -4.41
C PHE A 666 -7.67 -4.65 -4.12
N LEU A 667 -8.65 -5.09 -4.89
CA LEU A 667 -10.04 -4.70 -4.78
C LEU A 667 -10.85 -5.83 -4.13
N TYR A 668 -11.70 -5.48 -3.17
CA TYR A 668 -12.52 -6.41 -2.41
C TYR A 668 -13.99 -6.06 -2.59
N TYR A 669 -14.79 -7.05 -2.92
CA TYR A 669 -16.22 -6.94 -3.15
C TYR A 669 -17.01 -7.66 -2.06
N MET A 670 -18.15 -7.10 -1.71
CA MET A 670 -19.15 -7.72 -0.86
C MET A 670 -20.54 -7.37 -1.40
N LYS A 671 -21.30 -8.38 -1.76
CA LYS A 671 -22.70 -8.19 -2.11
C LYS A 671 -23.45 -7.55 -0.94
N SER A 672 -24.33 -6.60 -1.22
CA SER A 672 -25.16 -5.97 -0.17
C SER A 672 -25.93 -7.04 0.61
N PRO A 673 -25.91 -6.99 1.97
CA PRO A 673 -26.71 -7.89 2.78
C PRO A 673 -28.21 -7.53 2.78
N HIS A 674 -28.59 -6.45 2.11
CA HIS A 674 -29.95 -5.94 2.08
C HIS A 674 -30.65 -6.33 0.77
N GLU A 675 -31.95 -6.61 0.87
CA GLU A 675 -32.81 -6.92 -0.27
C GLU A 675 -33.96 -5.92 -0.31
N LYS A 676 -34.37 -5.52 -1.52
CA LYS A 676 -35.58 -4.72 -1.67
C LYS A 676 -36.78 -5.52 -1.15
N ALA A 677 -37.60 -4.91 -0.32
CA ALA A 677 -38.85 -5.51 0.09
C ALA A 677 -39.64 -5.89 -1.18
N THR A 678 -39.99 -7.16 -1.29
CA THR A 678 -40.85 -7.63 -2.38
C THR A 678 -42.17 -6.87 -2.29
N PRO A 679 -42.64 -6.19 -3.36
CA PRO A 679 -43.83 -5.35 -3.32
C PRO A 679 -45.13 -6.11 -2.99
#